data_f98123528f2e4da5ef1e61f82ad58999
#
_entry.id   f98123528f2e4da5ef1e61f82ad58999
#
_cell.length_a   1.000
_cell.length_b   1.000
_cell.length_c   1.000
_cell.angle_alpha   90.00
_cell.angle_beta   90.00
_cell.angle_gamma   90.00
#
_symmetry.space_group_name_H-M   'P 1'
#
loop_
_entity.id
_entity.type
_entity.pdbx_description
1 polymer ?
#
loop_
_entity_poly.entity_id
_entity_poly.type
_entity_poly.pdbx_seq_one_letter_code
_entity_poly.pdbx_strand_id
1 'polypeptide(L)'
;MKVFRKCIGATVACASVLSLAACGISTKKTGSANITVLPVENIADDFIMGVDVSSMISVENAGCAFYDANGKKADLLELLKMGGANCVRIRVWNNPFDANGNGYGGGNNDIETAVKIGKRATDAGLGVLIDFHYSDFWADPNKQSVPKAWKNMTFDEKEAALSKYTTESLEKLKSAGVKVTMVQVGNEINNGMCGEMYDDKVLGLVGEGCKAVRNFDKNIQIVVHYTDPLSEGYLEKRAGLLEKFNVDYDIFATSYYPFWHGEAGKLSVTLKKLSNIYNKKVMVAETSYPFTNDDGDGFGNVVSGMSSEQEFDYPFSVEGQAVAVRDVIAAVASVKKGVGVFYWEPAWIPVRHYKPEAPNAQSVLEENFKAWEKYGCGWASSYAAEYDKEVRSARNGGTWDNQAFFDFDGKCLDSINVFKYARTGSKGKLNVIRVENPHVEFAYGKQEELPKTVKVVYNDGSVKDEPVEWDAAAEKNVTGKPDFGEYKIPGKLKKGGNAECTVNVTASNFLVNGSFESGDLTGWTVENPLGKGTPKVDKNNQNAKEGVCYFTAWEKDDFEFTVSQTVKEFSAGKYKCFAYFEGTGIKNPSGTVFKAVVRKKDGTKTEFTCDVTIPNTWKKFFKAELPVIELDDSTESITVSALIKAEFDATSGANGAWLVMDDVNLLLVE
;
A
#
# COMPACT_ATOMS: atom_id res chain seq x y z
N MET A 1 29.53 28.02 -34.34
CA MET A 1 28.33 28.51 -33.66
C MET A 1 28.00 27.56 -32.55
N LYS A 2 28.21 28.00 -31.33
CA LYS A 2 28.11 27.20 -30.08
C LYS A 2 26.65 27.11 -29.62
N VAL A 3 26.17 25.92 -29.25
CA VAL A 3 24.99 25.77 -28.41
C VAL A 3 25.41 24.89 -27.22
N PHE A 4 25.52 25.52 -26.08
CA PHE A 4 25.68 24.89 -24.77
C PHE A 4 24.41 24.13 -24.39
N ARG A 5 24.52 22.83 -24.07
CA ARG A 5 23.51 22.10 -23.30
C ARG A 5 24.00 21.95 -21.85
N LYS A 6 23.35 22.63 -20.95
CA LYS A 6 23.43 22.36 -19.52
C LYS A 6 22.65 21.09 -19.22
N CYS A 7 23.32 20.06 -18.74
CA CYS A 7 22.68 18.93 -18.05
C CYS A 7 22.48 19.33 -16.60
N ILE A 8 21.23 19.55 -16.21
CA ILE A 8 20.80 19.63 -14.82
C ILE A 8 20.30 18.22 -14.48
N GLY A 9 20.88 17.62 -13.47
CA GLY A 9 20.41 16.35 -12.91
C GLY A 9 19.00 16.53 -12.37
N ALA A 10 18.04 15.82 -12.93
CA ALA A 10 16.68 15.75 -12.46
C ALA A 10 16.50 14.43 -11.73
N THR A 11 16.42 14.49 -10.42
CA THR A 11 15.80 13.45 -9.60
C THR A 11 14.36 13.32 -10.08
N VAL A 12 14.02 12.17 -10.66
CA VAL A 12 12.67 11.91 -11.16
C VAL A 12 11.81 11.50 -9.98
N ALA A 13 11.24 12.48 -9.31
CA ALA A 13 10.01 12.27 -8.57
C ALA A 13 8.90 12.16 -9.61
N CYS A 14 8.37 10.96 -9.86
CA CYS A 14 7.18 10.75 -10.67
C CYS A 14 5.96 11.30 -9.92
N ALA A 15 5.78 12.62 -9.96
CA ALA A 15 4.48 13.21 -9.74
C ALA A 15 3.68 13.01 -11.04
N SER A 16 2.77 12.05 -11.07
CA SER A 16 1.75 11.93 -12.11
C SER A 16 0.77 13.10 -11.96
N VAL A 17 1.18 14.26 -12.48
CA VAL A 17 0.26 15.39 -12.71
C VAL A 17 -0.68 14.95 -13.84
N LEU A 18 -1.89 14.53 -13.48
CA LEU A 18 -3.02 14.52 -14.41
C LEU A 18 -3.26 15.96 -14.84
N SER A 19 -2.65 16.36 -15.96
CA SER A 19 -3.00 17.60 -16.66
C SER A 19 -4.45 17.46 -17.14
N LEU A 20 -5.39 18.05 -16.41
CA LEU A 20 -6.75 18.31 -16.87
C LEU A 20 -6.65 19.31 -18.03
N ALA A 21 -6.57 18.78 -19.26
CA ALA A 21 -6.93 19.55 -20.42
C ALA A 21 -8.42 19.91 -20.29
N ALA A 22 -8.73 21.19 -20.15
CA ALA A 22 -10.09 21.70 -20.18
C ALA A 22 -10.69 21.47 -21.59
N CYS A 23 -11.22 20.27 -21.80
CA CYS A 23 -12.10 19.98 -22.93
C CYS A 23 -13.54 20.17 -22.44
N GLY A 24 -14.33 20.92 -23.19
CA GLY A 24 -15.64 21.44 -22.82
C GLY A 24 -16.56 20.40 -22.13
N ILE A 25 -16.71 20.53 -20.84
CA ILE A 25 -17.64 19.75 -20.05
C ILE A 25 -19.05 20.24 -20.35
N SER A 26 -19.85 19.41 -20.97
CA SER A 26 -21.30 19.57 -21.01
C SER A 26 -21.80 19.67 -19.55
N THR A 27 -22.24 20.88 -19.14
CA THR A 27 -22.71 21.13 -17.78
C THR A 27 -24.06 20.44 -17.54
N LYS A 28 -24.03 19.13 -17.22
CA LYS A 28 -25.12 18.57 -16.42
C LYS A 28 -25.13 19.32 -15.08
N LYS A 29 -26.26 19.94 -14.71
CA LYS A 29 -26.41 20.62 -13.42
C LYS A 29 -26.01 19.67 -12.29
N THR A 30 -24.85 19.89 -11.67
CA THR A 30 -24.50 19.23 -10.40
C THR A 30 -25.52 19.65 -9.35
N GLY A 31 -26.17 18.67 -8.70
CA GLY A 31 -27.11 18.93 -7.62
C GLY A 31 -26.40 19.52 -6.40
N SER A 32 -27.09 20.32 -5.61
CA SER A 32 -26.60 20.74 -4.28
C SER A 32 -26.57 19.50 -3.37
N ALA A 33 -25.44 19.24 -2.73
CA ALA A 33 -25.19 18.13 -1.82
C ALA A 33 -24.38 18.62 -0.61
N ASN A 34 -24.26 17.79 0.44
CA ASN A 34 -23.44 18.14 1.60
C ASN A 34 -21.95 17.86 1.34
N ILE A 35 -21.64 16.96 0.40
CA ILE A 35 -20.28 16.57 0.03
C ILE A 35 -20.01 16.86 -1.45
N THR A 36 -18.73 17.07 -1.78
CA THR A 36 -18.28 17.21 -3.16
C THR A 36 -17.70 15.91 -3.66
N VAL A 37 -18.23 15.39 -4.77
CA VAL A 37 -17.67 14.22 -5.46
C VAL A 37 -17.56 14.57 -6.94
N LEU A 38 -16.37 14.50 -7.49
CA LEU A 38 -16.14 14.74 -8.90
C LEU A 38 -16.69 13.59 -9.74
N PRO A 39 -17.34 13.85 -10.89
CA PRO A 39 -17.79 12.79 -11.77
C PRO A 39 -16.59 12.00 -12.32
N VAL A 40 -16.81 10.75 -12.60
CA VAL A 40 -15.83 9.84 -13.23
C VAL A 40 -16.17 9.75 -14.70
N GLU A 41 -15.17 9.92 -15.55
CA GLU A 41 -15.31 9.79 -16.99
C GLU A 41 -15.37 8.32 -17.42
N ASN A 42 -16.02 8.04 -18.53
CA ASN A 42 -16.06 6.74 -19.20
C ASN A 42 -16.69 5.59 -18.38
N ILE A 43 -17.53 5.87 -17.41
CA ILE A 43 -18.31 4.83 -16.74
C ILE A 43 -19.33 4.25 -17.73
N ALA A 44 -19.20 2.96 -18.09
CA ALA A 44 -20.16 2.27 -18.94
C ALA A 44 -21.56 2.23 -18.31
N ASP A 45 -22.60 2.20 -19.11
CA ASP A 45 -23.98 2.18 -18.60
C ASP A 45 -24.28 0.95 -17.74
N ASP A 46 -23.69 -0.20 -18.11
CA ASP A 46 -23.78 -1.49 -17.41
C ASP A 46 -22.71 -1.70 -16.34
N PHE A 47 -21.92 -0.65 -16.01
CA PHE A 47 -20.90 -0.73 -14.96
C PHE A 47 -21.52 -1.08 -13.61
N ILE A 48 -20.97 -2.09 -12.94
CA ILE A 48 -21.48 -2.59 -11.67
C ILE A 48 -21.07 -1.63 -10.55
N MET A 49 -22.08 -1.07 -9.90
CA MET A 49 -22.00 -0.31 -8.66
C MET A 49 -22.55 -1.20 -7.56
N GLY A 50 -21.69 -2.08 -7.04
CA GLY A 50 -22.08 -3.17 -6.16
C GLY A 50 -21.92 -2.84 -4.69
N VAL A 51 -22.65 -3.57 -3.86
CA VAL A 51 -22.54 -3.55 -2.40
C VAL A 51 -22.57 -4.97 -1.85
N ASP A 52 -21.68 -5.32 -0.92
CA ASP A 52 -21.79 -6.57 -0.15
C ASP A 52 -22.69 -6.31 1.06
N VAL A 53 -23.78 -7.05 1.18
CA VAL A 53 -24.77 -6.87 2.24
C VAL A 53 -25.01 -8.16 3.02
N SER A 54 -23.99 -8.98 3.12
CA SER A 54 -24.09 -10.32 3.71
C SER A 54 -24.51 -10.31 5.18
N SER A 55 -24.15 -9.27 5.94
CA SER A 55 -24.54 -9.12 7.35
C SER A 55 -25.98 -8.65 7.57
N MET A 56 -26.68 -8.17 6.52
CA MET A 56 -27.95 -7.43 6.68
C MET A 56 -29.02 -8.17 7.48
N ILE A 57 -29.22 -9.46 7.24
CA ILE A 57 -30.26 -10.25 7.93
C ILE A 57 -29.97 -10.39 9.43
N SER A 58 -28.71 -10.61 9.80
CA SER A 58 -28.30 -10.73 11.20
C SER A 58 -28.41 -9.41 11.95
N VAL A 59 -28.07 -8.31 11.30
CA VAL A 59 -28.19 -6.94 11.82
C VAL A 59 -29.66 -6.56 12.02
N GLU A 60 -30.53 -6.81 11.03
CA GLU A 60 -31.96 -6.60 11.13
C GLU A 60 -32.61 -7.47 12.23
N ASN A 61 -32.23 -8.76 12.34
CA ASN A 61 -32.71 -9.66 13.39
C ASN A 61 -32.28 -9.21 14.80
N ALA A 62 -31.14 -8.52 14.93
CA ALA A 62 -30.71 -7.91 16.19
C ALA A 62 -31.51 -6.64 16.55
N GLY A 63 -32.42 -6.21 15.67
CA GLY A 63 -33.30 -5.07 15.90
C GLY A 63 -32.79 -3.74 15.33
N CYS A 64 -31.73 -3.76 14.54
CA CYS A 64 -31.28 -2.56 13.83
C CYS A 64 -32.30 -2.15 12.76
N ALA A 65 -32.32 -0.87 12.45
CA ALA A 65 -33.18 -0.31 11.42
C ALA A 65 -32.41 0.77 10.65
N PHE A 66 -32.76 0.94 9.38
CA PHE A 66 -32.15 1.91 8.50
C PHE A 66 -33.10 3.07 8.22
N TYR A 67 -32.54 4.27 8.12
CA TYR A 67 -33.30 5.51 7.96
C TYR A 67 -32.70 6.33 6.80
N ASP A 68 -33.56 7.00 6.07
CA ASP A 68 -33.14 7.96 5.04
C ASP A 68 -32.50 9.22 5.67
N ALA A 69 -32.02 10.13 4.84
CA ALA A 69 -31.38 11.37 5.27
C ALA A 69 -32.31 12.27 6.14
N ASN A 70 -33.62 12.07 6.06
CA ASN A 70 -34.61 12.80 6.86
C ASN A 70 -34.98 12.07 8.16
N GLY A 71 -34.38 10.91 8.43
CA GLY A 71 -34.67 10.09 9.61
C GLY A 71 -35.96 9.25 9.48
N LYS A 72 -36.51 9.07 8.28
CA LYS A 72 -37.62 8.17 8.03
C LYS A 72 -37.11 6.76 7.83
N LYS A 73 -37.66 5.78 8.55
CA LYS A 73 -37.35 4.35 8.39
C LYS A 73 -37.65 3.88 6.97
N ALA A 74 -36.70 3.17 6.36
CA ALA A 74 -36.81 2.64 5.01
C ALA A 74 -36.12 1.26 4.89
N ASP A 75 -36.42 0.56 3.79
CA ASP A 75 -35.72 -0.70 3.47
C ASP A 75 -34.27 -0.42 3.05
N LEU A 76 -33.33 -1.22 3.56
CA LEU A 76 -31.91 -1.08 3.29
C LEU A 76 -31.59 -1.10 1.78
N LEU A 77 -32.14 -2.09 1.06
CA LEU A 77 -31.82 -2.28 -0.36
C LEU A 77 -32.39 -1.15 -1.22
N GLU A 78 -33.56 -0.60 -0.85
CA GLU A 78 -34.12 0.58 -1.50
C GLU A 78 -33.23 1.83 -1.27
N LEU A 79 -32.70 2.03 -0.05
CA LEU A 79 -31.77 3.13 0.24
C LEU A 79 -30.48 3.02 -0.58
N LEU A 80 -29.88 1.84 -0.62
CA LEU A 80 -28.66 1.58 -1.41
C LEU A 80 -28.90 1.78 -2.91
N LYS A 81 -30.02 1.29 -3.42
CA LYS A 81 -30.44 1.50 -4.82
C LYS A 81 -30.66 2.98 -5.14
N MET A 82 -31.31 3.74 -4.25
CA MET A 82 -31.48 5.19 -4.41
C MET A 82 -30.12 5.92 -4.43
N GLY A 83 -29.13 5.41 -3.70
CA GLY A 83 -27.74 5.87 -3.73
C GLY A 83 -26.97 5.53 -5.01
N GLY A 84 -27.56 4.68 -5.87
CA GLY A 84 -27.01 4.32 -7.17
C GLY A 84 -26.45 2.90 -7.25
N ALA A 85 -26.58 2.08 -6.21
CA ALA A 85 -26.23 0.67 -6.27
C ALA A 85 -27.13 -0.08 -7.27
N ASN A 86 -26.56 -1.03 -8.04
CA ASN A 86 -27.28 -1.82 -9.04
C ASN A 86 -27.05 -3.34 -8.88
N CYS A 87 -26.20 -3.76 -7.95
CA CYS A 87 -25.88 -5.16 -7.69
C CYS A 87 -25.59 -5.37 -6.21
N VAL A 88 -25.92 -6.55 -5.69
CA VAL A 88 -25.49 -6.99 -4.36
C VAL A 88 -24.53 -8.17 -4.47
N ARG A 89 -23.55 -8.25 -3.58
CA ARG A 89 -22.70 -9.42 -3.34
C ARG A 89 -23.13 -10.07 -2.05
N ILE A 90 -23.20 -11.40 -2.05
CA ILE A 90 -23.65 -12.21 -0.92
C ILE A 90 -22.66 -13.35 -0.75
N ARG A 91 -21.89 -13.37 0.35
CA ARG A 91 -21.03 -14.49 0.69
C ARG A 91 -21.86 -15.68 1.16
N VAL A 92 -21.38 -16.88 0.86
CA VAL A 92 -22.05 -18.13 1.21
C VAL A 92 -21.05 -19.12 1.81
N TRP A 93 -21.35 -19.55 3.03
CA TRP A 93 -20.63 -20.60 3.74
C TRP A 93 -21.40 -21.92 3.66
N ASN A 94 -20.68 -23.04 3.76
CA ASN A 94 -21.31 -24.36 3.61
C ASN A 94 -22.26 -24.68 4.76
N ASN A 95 -21.76 -24.59 6.00
CA ASN A 95 -22.56 -24.83 7.20
C ASN A 95 -22.00 -24.05 8.41
N PRO A 96 -22.34 -22.77 8.55
CA PRO A 96 -21.82 -21.89 9.60
C PRO A 96 -22.53 -22.09 10.96
N PHE A 97 -22.79 -23.34 11.35
CA PHE A 97 -23.47 -23.66 12.60
C PHE A 97 -22.80 -24.82 13.31
N ASP A 98 -22.87 -24.83 14.65
CA ASP A 98 -22.50 -25.97 15.47
C ASP A 98 -23.55 -27.11 15.40
N ALA A 99 -23.29 -28.21 16.09
CA ALA A 99 -24.21 -29.36 16.12
C ALA A 99 -25.57 -29.07 16.77
N ASN A 100 -25.69 -27.99 17.55
CA ASN A 100 -26.91 -27.53 18.21
C ASN A 100 -27.67 -26.44 17.40
N GLY A 101 -27.14 -26.02 16.25
CA GLY A 101 -27.71 -24.99 15.41
C GLY A 101 -27.33 -23.56 15.84
N ASN A 102 -26.32 -23.38 16.69
CA ASN A 102 -25.81 -22.07 17.03
C ASN A 102 -24.91 -21.56 15.90
N GLY A 103 -25.16 -20.33 15.44
CA GLY A 103 -24.43 -19.73 14.34
C GLY A 103 -23.06 -19.22 14.72
N TYR A 104 -22.11 -19.23 13.76
CA TYR A 104 -20.72 -18.83 13.97
C TYR A 104 -20.49 -17.30 13.97
N GLY A 105 -21.47 -16.52 13.60
CA GLY A 105 -21.38 -15.06 13.46
C GLY A 105 -21.11 -14.63 12.03
N GLY A 106 -20.69 -13.38 11.86
CA GLY A 106 -20.43 -12.81 10.52
C GLY A 106 -21.61 -12.86 9.56
N GLY A 107 -22.85 -12.83 10.08
CA GLY A 107 -24.08 -12.96 9.30
C GLY A 107 -24.68 -14.37 9.27
N ASN A 108 -23.97 -15.41 9.75
CA ASN A 108 -24.40 -16.82 9.64
C ASN A 108 -24.82 -17.20 8.21
N ASN A 109 -23.96 -16.85 7.25
CA ASN A 109 -24.28 -16.78 5.83
C ASN A 109 -24.30 -18.16 5.15
N ASP A 110 -25.28 -18.97 5.45
CA ASP A 110 -25.61 -20.20 4.71
C ASP A 110 -26.42 -19.88 3.42
N ILE A 111 -26.70 -20.92 2.66
CA ILE A 111 -27.49 -20.78 1.43
C ILE A 111 -28.93 -20.29 1.70
N GLU A 112 -29.52 -20.58 2.87
CA GLU A 112 -30.85 -20.13 3.26
C GLU A 112 -30.86 -18.60 3.50
N THR A 113 -29.82 -18.09 4.13
CA THR A 113 -29.61 -16.67 4.33
C THR A 113 -29.39 -15.97 2.99
N ALA A 114 -28.58 -16.56 2.10
CA ALA A 114 -28.34 -16.05 0.75
C ALA A 114 -29.64 -16.00 -0.09
N VAL A 115 -30.51 -16.98 0.02
CA VAL A 115 -31.85 -16.98 -0.63
C VAL A 115 -32.69 -15.81 -0.14
N LYS A 116 -32.74 -15.55 1.16
CA LYS A 116 -33.51 -14.42 1.73
C LYS A 116 -33.01 -13.07 1.21
N ILE A 117 -31.70 -12.85 1.25
CA ILE A 117 -31.07 -11.60 0.77
C ILE A 117 -31.26 -11.48 -0.75
N GLY A 118 -30.92 -12.52 -1.50
CA GLY A 118 -31.00 -12.54 -2.96
C GLY A 118 -32.41 -12.34 -3.50
N LYS A 119 -33.43 -12.88 -2.82
CA LYS A 119 -34.85 -12.67 -3.19
C LYS A 119 -35.22 -11.20 -3.00
N ARG A 120 -34.90 -10.60 -1.86
CA ARG A 120 -35.15 -9.16 -1.61
C ARG A 120 -34.42 -8.29 -2.62
N ALA A 121 -33.17 -8.60 -2.93
CA ALA A 121 -32.38 -7.87 -3.92
C ALA A 121 -33.01 -7.97 -5.33
N THR A 122 -33.45 -9.15 -5.73
CA THR A 122 -34.12 -9.37 -7.01
C THR A 122 -35.46 -8.60 -7.08
N ASP A 123 -36.24 -8.60 -6.01
CA ASP A 123 -37.52 -7.87 -5.93
C ASP A 123 -37.28 -6.35 -5.97
N ALA A 124 -36.19 -5.86 -5.41
CA ALA A 124 -35.75 -4.47 -5.53
C ALA A 124 -35.18 -4.14 -6.93
N GLY A 125 -35.01 -5.13 -7.80
CA GLY A 125 -34.45 -4.96 -9.15
C GLY A 125 -32.94 -4.80 -9.20
N LEU A 126 -32.21 -5.33 -8.21
CA LEU A 126 -30.76 -5.40 -8.15
C LEU A 126 -30.24 -6.72 -8.74
N GLY A 127 -29.07 -6.71 -9.40
CA GLY A 127 -28.36 -7.93 -9.74
C GLY A 127 -27.82 -8.62 -8.48
N VAL A 128 -27.47 -9.90 -8.60
CA VAL A 128 -26.94 -10.69 -7.47
C VAL A 128 -25.65 -11.38 -7.90
N LEU A 129 -24.58 -11.15 -7.14
CA LEU A 129 -23.34 -11.93 -7.14
C LEU A 129 -23.34 -12.84 -5.93
N ILE A 130 -23.23 -14.14 -6.14
CA ILE A 130 -23.05 -15.14 -5.07
C ILE A 130 -21.57 -15.42 -4.91
N ASP A 131 -21.05 -15.23 -3.71
CA ASP A 131 -19.66 -15.44 -3.36
C ASP A 131 -19.50 -16.72 -2.52
N PHE A 132 -19.10 -17.81 -3.15
CA PHE A 132 -18.87 -19.07 -2.44
C PHE A 132 -17.48 -19.09 -1.78
N HIS A 133 -17.44 -19.13 -0.45
CA HIS A 133 -16.20 -19.29 0.29
C HIS A 133 -15.68 -20.73 0.31
N TYR A 134 -16.57 -21.71 0.10
CA TYR A 134 -16.27 -23.16 0.25
C TYR A 134 -15.59 -23.48 1.59
N SER A 135 -16.11 -22.89 2.63
CA SER A 135 -15.71 -22.96 4.02
C SER A 135 -16.97 -22.87 4.89
N ASP A 136 -16.89 -23.26 6.16
CA ASP A 136 -18.01 -23.10 7.11
C ASP A 136 -17.98 -21.75 7.84
N PHE A 137 -16.94 -20.96 7.63
CA PHE A 137 -16.75 -19.64 8.21
C PHE A 137 -15.89 -18.77 7.27
N TRP A 138 -15.32 -17.67 7.74
CA TRP A 138 -14.51 -16.77 6.92
C TRP A 138 -13.43 -17.52 6.12
N ALA A 139 -13.33 -17.19 4.85
CA ALA A 139 -12.21 -17.53 3.99
C ALA A 139 -11.52 -16.23 3.55
N ASP A 140 -10.22 -16.14 3.78
CA ASP A 140 -9.34 -15.04 3.44
C ASP A 140 -7.93 -15.58 3.10
N PRO A 141 -6.94 -14.77 2.72
CA PRO A 141 -5.61 -15.27 2.34
C PRO A 141 -4.93 -16.14 3.40
N ASN A 142 -5.27 -15.96 4.68
CA ASN A 142 -4.69 -16.71 5.80
C ASN A 142 -5.59 -17.85 6.29
N LYS A 143 -6.86 -17.88 5.86
CA LYS A 143 -7.87 -18.84 6.32
C LYS A 143 -8.64 -19.42 5.14
N GLN A 144 -8.24 -20.60 4.71
CA GLN A 144 -8.89 -21.35 3.64
C GLN A 144 -9.29 -22.76 4.14
N SER A 145 -10.03 -22.76 5.27
CA SER A 145 -10.38 -24.00 5.98
C SER A 145 -11.39 -24.84 5.20
N VAL A 146 -11.19 -26.15 5.20
CA VAL A 146 -12.12 -27.09 4.58
C VAL A 146 -13.43 -27.15 5.36
N PRO A 147 -14.62 -27.23 4.71
CA PRO A 147 -15.89 -27.46 5.39
C PRO A 147 -15.85 -28.72 6.26
N LYS A 148 -16.46 -28.68 7.45
CA LYS A 148 -16.52 -29.84 8.39
C LYS A 148 -16.98 -31.12 7.71
N ALA A 149 -17.97 -31.01 6.84
CA ALA A 149 -18.52 -32.16 6.10
C ALA A 149 -17.52 -32.79 5.11
N TRP A 150 -16.49 -32.04 4.66
CA TRP A 150 -15.53 -32.49 3.64
C TRP A 150 -14.15 -32.82 4.24
N LYS A 151 -13.97 -32.69 5.54
CA LYS A 151 -12.68 -32.80 6.24
C LYS A 151 -11.93 -34.10 5.95
N ASN A 152 -12.66 -35.22 5.82
CA ASN A 152 -12.08 -36.56 5.63
C ASN A 152 -12.16 -37.07 4.18
N MET A 153 -12.55 -36.21 3.23
CA MET A 153 -12.65 -36.53 1.82
C MET A 153 -11.27 -36.53 1.15
N THR A 154 -11.08 -37.42 0.21
CA THR A 154 -9.98 -37.37 -0.76
C THR A 154 -10.13 -36.10 -1.64
N PHE A 155 -9.10 -35.79 -2.41
CA PHE A 155 -9.16 -34.63 -3.31
C PHE A 155 -10.29 -34.77 -4.35
N ASP A 156 -10.39 -35.92 -5.02
CA ASP A 156 -11.43 -36.18 -6.02
C ASP A 156 -12.85 -36.11 -5.41
N GLU A 157 -13.01 -36.58 -4.17
CA GLU A 157 -14.28 -36.46 -3.45
C GLU A 157 -14.61 -35.00 -3.10
N LYS A 158 -13.60 -34.16 -2.77
CA LYS A 158 -13.79 -32.73 -2.55
C LYS A 158 -14.21 -32.01 -3.84
N GLU A 159 -13.59 -32.31 -4.98
CA GLU A 159 -13.98 -31.75 -6.29
C GLU A 159 -15.44 -32.08 -6.59
N ALA A 160 -15.84 -33.35 -6.41
CA ALA A 160 -17.23 -33.77 -6.61
C ALA A 160 -18.20 -33.11 -5.64
N ALA A 161 -17.83 -32.98 -4.36
CA ALA A 161 -18.63 -32.31 -3.33
C ALA A 161 -18.81 -30.82 -3.61
N LEU A 162 -17.74 -30.13 -4.03
CA LEU A 162 -17.75 -28.71 -4.38
C LEU A 162 -18.67 -28.47 -5.59
N SER A 163 -18.52 -29.25 -6.65
CA SER A 163 -19.36 -29.16 -7.85
C SER A 163 -20.84 -29.39 -7.52
N LYS A 164 -21.13 -30.41 -6.72
CA LYS A 164 -22.48 -30.72 -6.25
C LYS A 164 -23.06 -29.58 -5.40
N TYR A 165 -22.32 -29.10 -4.41
CA TYR A 165 -22.77 -28.01 -3.52
C TYR A 165 -23.04 -26.73 -4.32
N THR A 166 -22.19 -26.39 -5.29
CA THR A 166 -22.39 -25.22 -6.17
C THR A 166 -23.69 -25.36 -6.96
N THR A 167 -23.91 -26.50 -7.59
CA THR A 167 -25.11 -26.77 -8.41
C THR A 167 -26.37 -26.73 -7.55
N GLU A 168 -26.41 -27.45 -6.43
CA GLU A 168 -27.58 -27.51 -5.53
C GLU A 168 -27.92 -26.12 -4.96
N SER A 169 -26.90 -25.32 -4.62
CA SER A 169 -27.07 -23.94 -4.15
C SER A 169 -27.68 -23.05 -5.20
N LEU A 170 -27.20 -23.14 -6.45
CA LEU A 170 -27.75 -22.35 -7.57
C LEU A 170 -29.17 -22.80 -7.93
N GLU A 171 -29.49 -24.09 -7.88
CA GLU A 171 -30.85 -24.60 -8.05
C GLU A 171 -31.80 -24.06 -7.00
N LYS A 172 -31.37 -23.98 -5.75
CA LYS A 172 -32.14 -23.44 -4.64
C LYS A 172 -32.41 -21.95 -4.81
N LEU A 173 -31.40 -21.17 -5.15
CA LEU A 173 -31.54 -19.74 -5.45
C LEU A 173 -32.52 -19.51 -6.62
N LYS A 174 -32.37 -20.24 -7.71
CA LYS A 174 -33.25 -20.19 -8.87
C LYS A 174 -34.69 -20.55 -8.52
N SER A 175 -34.88 -21.62 -7.77
CA SER A 175 -36.21 -22.08 -7.34
C SER A 175 -36.92 -21.05 -6.45
N ALA A 176 -36.18 -20.29 -5.66
CA ALA A 176 -36.68 -19.17 -4.86
C ALA A 176 -36.91 -17.88 -5.67
N GLY A 177 -36.59 -17.87 -6.97
CA GLY A 177 -36.74 -16.73 -7.85
C GLY A 177 -35.66 -15.67 -7.72
N VAL A 178 -34.45 -16.05 -7.22
CA VAL A 178 -33.28 -15.16 -7.16
C VAL A 178 -32.68 -15.04 -8.54
N LYS A 179 -32.46 -13.81 -9.01
CA LYS A 179 -31.79 -13.52 -10.29
C LYS A 179 -30.27 -13.43 -10.10
N VAL A 180 -29.60 -14.58 -10.05
CA VAL A 180 -28.14 -14.63 -10.00
C VAL A 180 -27.55 -14.17 -11.33
N THR A 181 -26.71 -13.13 -11.30
CA THR A 181 -26.04 -12.57 -12.49
C THR A 181 -24.57 -12.93 -12.53
N MET A 182 -23.97 -13.15 -11.37
CA MET A 182 -22.56 -13.52 -11.23
C MET A 182 -22.40 -14.54 -10.10
N VAL A 183 -21.37 -15.39 -10.24
CA VAL A 183 -20.91 -16.31 -9.19
C VAL A 183 -19.42 -16.17 -9.03
N GLN A 184 -18.98 -15.90 -7.82
CA GLN A 184 -17.58 -15.90 -7.42
C GLN A 184 -17.22 -17.28 -6.86
N VAL A 185 -16.21 -17.91 -7.46
CA VAL A 185 -15.73 -19.26 -7.11
C VAL A 185 -14.49 -19.12 -6.22
N GLY A 186 -14.71 -19.20 -4.92
CA GLY A 186 -13.70 -18.95 -3.89
C GLY A 186 -13.53 -17.48 -3.56
N ASN A 187 -13.16 -17.18 -2.31
CA ASN A 187 -12.87 -15.84 -1.82
C ASN A 187 -11.40 -15.70 -1.45
N GLU A 188 -10.72 -14.70 -2.03
CA GLU A 188 -9.31 -14.36 -1.77
C GLU A 188 -8.38 -15.59 -1.74
N ILE A 189 -8.44 -16.39 -2.78
CA ILE A 189 -7.77 -17.70 -2.89
C ILE A 189 -6.25 -17.59 -3.09
N ASN A 190 -5.63 -16.58 -2.53
CA ASN A 190 -4.20 -16.27 -2.66
C ASN A 190 -3.30 -17.45 -2.25
N ASN A 191 -3.58 -18.05 -1.11
CA ASN A 191 -2.74 -19.06 -0.48
C ASN A 191 -3.42 -20.43 -0.36
N GLY A 192 -4.65 -20.59 -0.89
CA GLY A 192 -5.37 -21.85 -0.81
C GLY A 192 -6.85 -21.72 -1.13
N MET A 193 -7.56 -22.84 -1.07
CA MET A 193 -9.01 -22.95 -1.16
C MET A 193 -9.46 -24.29 -0.58
N CYS A 194 -10.51 -24.27 0.26
CA CYS A 194 -11.12 -25.48 0.78
C CYS A 194 -10.11 -26.45 1.44
N GLY A 195 -9.12 -25.91 2.19
CA GLY A 195 -8.07 -26.68 2.87
C GLY A 195 -6.93 -27.15 1.97
N GLU A 196 -6.96 -26.90 0.67
CA GLU A 196 -5.86 -27.17 -0.25
C GLU A 196 -4.98 -25.93 -0.42
N MET A 197 -3.64 -26.14 -0.49
CA MET A 197 -2.64 -25.04 -0.54
C MET A 197 -1.73 -25.11 -1.78
N TYR A 198 -1.75 -26.21 -2.53
CA TYR A 198 -0.94 -26.39 -3.72
C TYR A 198 -1.70 -25.88 -4.96
N ASP A 199 -1.02 -25.12 -5.83
CA ASP A 199 -1.63 -24.50 -6.99
C ASP A 199 -2.43 -25.46 -7.88
N ASP A 200 -1.93 -26.67 -8.13
CA ASP A 200 -2.62 -27.69 -8.94
C ASP A 200 -3.95 -28.10 -8.33
N LYS A 201 -4.00 -28.31 -7.01
CA LYS A 201 -5.23 -28.68 -6.30
C LYS A 201 -6.19 -27.51 -6.16
N VAL A 202 -5.68 -26.32 -5.80
CA VAL A 202 -6.51 -25.12 -5.71
C VAL A 202 -7.18 -24.83 -7.05
N LEU A 203 -6.41 -24.88 -8.15
CA LEU A 203 -6.94 -24.61 -9.48
C LEU A 203 -7.82 -25.75 -10.02
N GLY A 204 -7.62 -26.98 -9.56
CA GLY A 204 -8.55 -28.10 -9.78
C GLY A 204 -9.92 -27.77 -9.19
N LEU A 205 -9.98 -27.41 -7.91
CA LEU A 205 -11.22 -27.01 -7.22
C LEU A 205 -11.89 -25.81 -7.87
N VAL A 206 -11.13 -24.76 -8.20
CA VAL A 206 -11.64 -23.57 -8.91
C VAL A 206 -12.22 -23.98 -10.27
N GLY A 207 -11.52 -24.82 -11.01
CA GLY A 207 -11.97 -25.33 -12.31
C GLY A 207 -13.28 -26.09 -12.22
N GLU A 208 -13.44 -26.97 -11.23
CA GLU A 208 -14.68 -27.71 -11.02
C GLU A 208 -15.84 -26.81 -10.59
N GLY A 209 -15.59 -25.79 -9.74
CA GLY A 209 -16.59 -24.80 -9.39
C GLY A 209 -17.03 -23.99 -10.62
N CYS A 210 -16.10 -23.52 -11.43
CA CYS A 210 -16.40 -22.81 -12.69
C CYS A 210 -17.22 -23.67 -13.65
N LYS A 211 -16.87 -24.95 -13.82
CA LYS A 211 -17.64 -25.90 -14.63
C LYS A 211 -19.07 -26.09 -14.12
N ALA A 212 -19.24 -26.22 -12.80
CA ALA A 212 -20.56 -26.35 -12.20
C ALA A 212 -21.44 -25.15 -12.53
N VAL A 213 -20.93 -23.93 -12.38
CA VAL A 213 -21.64 -22.70 -12.75
C VAL A 213 -21.95 -22.66 -14.25
N ARG A 214 -20.98 -22.92 -15.10
CA ARG A 214 -21.12 -22.87 -16.57
C ARG A 214 -22.13 -23.90 -17.09
N ASN A 215 -22.17 -25.10 -16.49
CA ASN A 215 -23.14 -26.13 -16.81
C ASN A 215 -24.55 -25.79 -16.33
N PHE A 216 -24.66 -25.09 -15.21
CA PHE A 216 -25.95 -24.64 -14.65
C PHE A 216 -26.59 -23.56 -15.53
N ASP A 217 -25.88 -22.48 -15.85
CA ASP A 217 -26.35 -21.41 -16.75
C ASP A 217 -25.17 -20.67 -17.39
N LYS A 218 -25.09 -20.73 -18.73
CA LYS A 218 -24.04 -20.08 -19.52
C LYS A 218 -24.06 -18.54 -19.47
N ASN A 219 -25.15 -17.94 -19.03
CA ASN A 219 -25.31 -16.48 -18.95
C ASN A 219 -24.78 -15.92 -17.63
N ILE A 220 -24.56 -16.74 -16.62
CA ILE A 220 -23.94 -16.32 -15.35
C ILE A 220 -22.46 -16.01 -15.59
N GLN A 221 -22.03 -14.81 -15.20
CA GLN A 221 -20.60 -14.45 -15.27
C GLN A 221 -19.85 -15.10 -14.11
N ILE A 222 -18.75 -15.77 -14.41
CA ILE A 222 -17.92 -16.44 -13.42
C ILE A 222 -16.78 -15.52 -13.00
N VAL A 223 -16.64 -15.32 -11.69
CA VAL A 223 -15.64 -14.45 -11.06
C VAL A 223 -14.64 -15.31 -10.30
N VAL A 224 -13.34 -15.05 -10.48
CA VAL A 224 -12.26 -15.58 -9.64
C VAL A 224 -11.62 -14.43 -8.88
N HIS A 225 -11.39 -14.60 -7.57
CA HIS A 225 -11.05 -13.52 -6.66
C HIS A 225 -9.73 -13.76 -5.92
N TYR A 226 -8.83 -12.79 -6.05
CA TYR A 226 -7.56 -12.68 -5.31
C TYR A 226 -7.46 -11.31 -4.65
N THR A 227 -6.52 -11.14 -3.70
CA THR A 227 -6.15 -9.82 -3.15
C THR A 227 -4.67 -9.50 -3.36
N ASP A 228 -4.16 -8.44 -2.75
CA ASP A 228 -2.81 -7.89 -2.91
C ASP A 228 -2.51 -7.35 -4.33
N PRO A 229 -3.34 -6.44 -4.85
CA PRO A 229 -3.26 -5.98 -6.23
C PRO A 229 -2.00 -5.15 -6.54
N LEU A 230 -1.29 -4.65 -5.53
CA LEU A 230 -0.08 -3.85 -5.71
C LEU A 230 1.22 -4.59 -5.38
N SER A 231 1.14 -5.86 -4.98
CA SER A 231 2.31 -6.75 -4.93
C SER A 231 2.81 -7.02 -6.36
N GLU A 232 4.03 -6.60 -6.67
CA GLU A 232 4.57 -6.60 -8.03
C GLU A 232 4.51 -7.99 -8.69
N GLY A 233 3.85 -8.09 -9.82
CA GLY A 233 3.73 -9.31 -10.62
C GLY A 233 2.88 -10.42 -10.00
N TYR A 234 2.33 -10.21 -8.81
CA TYR A 234 1.62 -11.28 -8.09
C TYR A 234 0.31 -11.68 -8.78
N LEU A 235 -0.56 -10.73 -9.07
CA LEU A 235 -1.84 -11.02 -9.74
C LEU A 235 -1.64 -11.51 -11.18
N GLU A 236 -0.62 -11.02 -11.89
CA GLU A 236 -0.27 -11.54 -13.22
C GLU A 236 0.15 -13.00 -13.16
N LYS A 237 0.92 -13.39 -12.14
CA LYS A 237 1.28 -14.79 -11.91
C LYS A 237 0.03 -15.65 -11.66
N ARG A 238 -0.91 -15.18 -10.83
CA ARG A 238 -2.17 -15.90 -10.54
C ARG A 238 -3.03 -16.05 -11.80
N ALA A 239 -3.20 -14.99 -12.57
CA ALA A 239 -3.92 -15.05 -13.83
C ALA A 239 -3.24 -15.99 -14.84
N GLY A 240 -1.91 -16.00 -14.92
CA GLY A 240 -1.15 -16.94 -15.75
C GLY A 240 -1.33 -18.40 -15.35
N LEU A 241 -1.49 -18.67 -14.05
CA LEU A 241 -1.81 -20.03 -13.58
C LEU A 241 -3.23 -20.45 -13.97
N LEU A 242 -4.23 -19.57 -13.87
CA LEU A 242 -5.60 -19.84 -14.33
C LEU A 242 -5.62 -20.22 -15.83
N GLU A 243 -4.89 -19.49 -16.67
CA GLU A 243 -4.74 -19.82 -18.09
C GLU A 243 -4.03 -21.17 -18.30
N LYS A 244 -2.92 -21.42 -17.60
CA LYS A 244 -2.16 -22.67 -17.69
C LYS A 244 -3.00 -23.89 -17.34
N PHE A 245 -3.92 -23.77 -16.38
CA PHE A 245 -4.84 -24.83 -15.97
C PHE A 245 -6.17 -24.84 -16.72
N ASN A 246 -6.32 -23.97 -17.74
CA ASN A 246 -7.51 -23.83 -18.58
C ASN A 246 -8.80 -23.59 -17.76
N VAL A 247 -8.73 -22.77 -16.71
CA VAL A 247 -9.90 -22.40 -15.91
C VAL A 247 -10.82 -21.49 -16.75
N ASP A 248 -12.08 -21.90 -16.92
CA ASP A 248 -13.10 -21.14 -17.64
C ASP A 248 -13.77 -20.10 -16.72
N TYR A 249 -13.28 -18.86 -16.74
CA TYR A 249 -13.84 -17.73 -16.00
C TYR A 249 -13.96 -16.49 -16.88
N ASP A 250 -14.82 -15.55 -16.48
CA ASP A 250 -15.13 -14.33 -17.23
C ASP A 250 -14.43 -13.10 -16.66
N ILE A 251 -14.37 -12.99 -15.32
CA ILE A 251 -13.93 -11.80 -14.58
C ILE A 251 -12.82 -12.17 -13.60
N PHE A 252 -11.68 -11.48 -13.71
CA PHE A 252 -10.64 -11.49 -12.68
C PHE A 252 -10.92 -10.38 -11.68
N ALA A 253 -11.19 -10.72 -10.42
CA ALA A 253 -11.52 -9.78 -9.37
C ALA A 253 -10.40 -9.66 -8.33
N THR A 254 -10.32 -8.50 -7.69
CA THR A 254 -9.40 -8.27 -6.58
C THR A 254 -10.06 -7.47 -5.47
N SER A 255 -9.68 -7.71 -4.21
CA SER A 255 -9.90 -6.76 -3.12
C SER A 255 -8.92 -5.60 -3.29
N TYR A 256 -9.38 -4.39 -3.01
CA TYR A 256 -8.54 -3.22 -2.92
C TYR A 256 -9.06 -2.28 -1.83
N TYR A 257 -8.27 -2.09 -0.81
CA TYR A 257 -8.54 -1.18 0.29
C TYR A 257 -7.47 -0.09 0.31
N PRO A 258 -7.83 1.21 0.16
CA PRO A 258 -6.85 2.30 0.08
C PRO A 258 -5.86 2.34 1.24
N PHE A 259 -6.33 2.03 2.45
CA PHE A 259 -5.53 2.05 3.68
C PHE A 259 -4.54 0.86 3.83
N TRP A 260 -4.61 -0.17 2.98
CA TRP A 260 -3.64 -1.28 2.96
C TRP A 260 -2.87 -1.36 1.65
N HIS A 261 -3.48 -0.92 0.55
CA HIS A 261 -2.93 -1.12 -0.78
C HIS A 261 -2.43 0.18 -1.43
N GLY A 262 -2.49 1.34 -0.72
CA GLY A 262 -1.98 2.61 -1.23
C GLY A 262 -2.78 3.18 -2.41
N GLU A 263 -2.14 3.92 -3.30
CA GLU A 263 -2.78 4.79 -4.30
C GLU A 263 -3.64 4.05 -5.35
N ALA A 264 -4.88 4.51 -5.55
CA ALA A 264 -5.82 3.98 -6.57
C ALA A 264 -5.28 4.08 -8.01
N GLY A 265 -4.38 5.03 -8.28
CA GLY A 265 -3.72 5.14 -9.58
C GLY A 265 -2.89 3.91 -9.94
N LYS A 266 -2.20 3.31 -8.98
CA LYS A 266 -1.41 2.08 -9.17
C LYS A 266 -2.32 0.87 -9.45
N LEU A 267 -3.49 0.80 -8.81
CA LEU A 267 -4.50 -0.22 -9.09
C LEU A 267 -4.90 -0.23 -10.56
N SER A 268 -5.15 0.94 -11.16
CA SER A 268 -5.53 1.03 -12.58
C SER A 268 -4.48 0.44 -13.50
N VAL A 269 -3.19 0.61 -13.18
CA VAL A 269 -2.07 0.05 -13.96
C VAL A 269 -2.08 -1.47 -13.90
N THR A 270 -2.23 -2.04 -12.71
CA THR A 270 -2.32 -3.51 -12.51
C THR A 270 -3.50 -4.10 -13.26
N LEU A 271 -4.71 -3.54 -13.07
CA LEU A 271 -5.92 -4.03 -13.73
C LEU A 271 -5.84 -3.92 -15.26
N LYS A 272 -5.28 -2.83 -15.80
CA LYS A 272 -5.05 -2.65 -17.24
C LYS A 272 -4.09 -3.70 -17.78
N LYS A 273 -3.01 -3.99 -17.07
CA LYS A 273 -2.03 -5.00 -17.44
C LYS A 273 -2.66 -6.40 -17.48
N LEU A 274 -3.39 -6.80 -16.43
CA LEU A 274 -4.12 -8.07 -16.37
C LEU A 274 -5.11 -8.21 -17.52
N SER A 275 -5.96 -7.21 -17.73
CA SER A 275 -6.97 -7.21 -18.77
C SER A 275 -6.38 -7.32 -20.18
N ASN A 276 -5.25 -6.65 -20.43
CA ASN A 276 -4.59 -6.69 -21.75
C ASN A 276 -3.89 -8.02 -22.01
N ILE A 277 -3.19 -8.60 -21.02
CA ILE A 277 -2.43 -9.84 -21.18
C ILE A 277 -3.38 -11.03 -21.35
N TYR A 278 -4.38 -11.14 -20.47
CA TYR A 278 -5.25 -12.32 -20.41
C TYR A 278 -6.61 -12.13 -21.10
N ASN A 279 -6.84 -10.94 -21.67
CA ASN A 279 -8.09 -10.60 -22.36
C ASN A 279 -9.36 -10.77 -21.51
N LYS A 280 -9.25 -10.75 -20.19
CA LYS A 280 -10.35 -10.92 -19.23
C LYS A 280 -10.94 -9.58 -18.79
N LYS A 281 -12.20 -9.60 -18.35
CA LYS A 281 -12.79 -8.51 -17.60
C LYS A 281 -12.11 -8.40 -16.23
N VAL A 282 -12.06 -7.20 -15.66
CA VAL A 282 -11.46 -6.95 -14.32
C VAL A 282 -12.42 -6.17 -13.45
N MET A 283 -12.38 -6.43 -12.13
CA MET A 283 -13.31 -5.87 -11.16
C MET A 283 -12.62 -5.72 -9.79
N VAL A 284 -13.07 -4.76 -9.01
CA VAL A 284 -12.79 -4.73 -7.57
C VAL A 284 -13.98 -5.36 -6.86
N ALA A 285 -13.75 -6.53 -6.24
CA ALA A 285 -14.78 -7.29 -5.54
C ALA A 285 -15.02 -6.77 -4.12
N GLU A 286 -14.03 -6.08 -3.54
CA GLU A 286 -14.11 -5.51 -2.21
C GLU A 286 -13.34 -4.20 -2.11
N THR A 287 -13.99 -3.18 -1.57
CA THR A 287 -13.38 -1.93 -1.11
C THR A 287 -14.24 -1.29 -0.03
N SER A 288 -13.65 -0.51 0.85
CA SER A 288 -14.36 0.33 1.81
C SER A 288 -13.44 1.45 2.29
N TYR A 289 -14.00 2.42 3.02
CA TYR A 289 -13.22 3.47 3.67
C TYR A 289 -13.96 4.02 4.90
N PRO A 290 -13.27 4.38 6.02
CA PRO A 290 -13.90 4.91 7.21
C PRO A 290 -14.52 6.31 6.99
N PHE A 291 -15.71 6.53 7.54
CA PHE A 291 -16.33 7.87 7.63
C PHE A 291 -15.99 8.59 8.94
N THR A 292 -15.48 7.86 9.92
CA THR A 292 -15.06 8.38 11.24
C THR A 292 -13.99 7.47 11.84
N ASN A 293 -13.25 8.00 12.82
CA ASN A 293 -12.32 7.21 13.64
C ASN A 293 -12.99 6.64 14.91
N ASP A 294 -14.25 7.00 15.16
CA ASP A 294 -14.98 6.54 16.33
C ASP A 294 -15.35 5.06 16.22
N ASP A 295 -15.54 4.42 17.35
CA ASP A 295 -16.04 3.06 17.53
C ASP A 295 -17.50 3.14 18.00
N GLY A 296 -18.40 2.54 17.23
CA GLY A 296 -19.83 2.63 17.51
C GLY A 296 -20.39 1.51 18.37
N ASP A 297 -19.68 0.38 18.56
CA ASP A 297 -20.22 -0.79 19.29
C ASP A 297 -19.43 -1.18 20.56
N GLY A 298 -18.26 -0.60 20.77
CA GLY A 298 -17.38 -0.85 21.92
C GLY A 298 -16.47 -2.06 21.75
N PHE A 299 -16.28 -2.55 20.52
CA PHE A 299 -15.38 -3.67 20.24
C PHE A 299 -14.05 -3.23 19.60
N GLY A 300 -14.03 -2.12 18.94
CA GLY A 300 -12.88 -1.56 18.23
C GLY A 300 -12.80 -1.98 16.76
N ASN A 301 -12.51 -1.00 15.93
CA ASN A 301 -12.44 -1.17 14.49
C ASN A 301 -11.06 -1.64 14.02
N VAL A 302 -11.01 -2.48 12.97
CA VAL A 302 -9.77 -2.89 12.30
C VAL A 302 -9.08 -1.70 11.64
N VAL A 303 -9.85 -0.76 11.13
CA VAL A 303 -9.32 0.47 10.54
C VAL A 303 -9.56 1.63 11.49
N SER A 304 -8.48 2.07 12.14
CA SER A 304 -8.47 3.23 13.02
C SER A 304 -7.21 4.06 12.74
N GLY A 305 -7.25 5.36 12.95
CA GLY A 305 -6.09 6.25 12.71
C GLY A 305 -4.89 6.02 13.63
N MET A 306 -4.89 4.96 14.43
CA MET A 306 -3.80 4.61 15.36
C MET A 306 -2.90 3.46 14.85
N SER A 307 -3.21 2.84 13.71
CA SER A 307 -2.40 1.76 13.15
C SER A 307 -1.23 2.32 12.34
N SER A 308 0.01 1.91 12.67
CA SER A 308 1.22 2.28 11.94
C SER A 308 1.39 1.55 10.59
N GLU A 309 0.55 0.54 10.32
CA GLU A 309 0.60 -0.29 9.10
C GLU A 309 -0.39 0.19 8.02
N GLN A 310 -1.19 1.23 8.33
CA GLN A 310 -2.23 1.75 7.46
C GLN A 310 -1.84 3.14 6.93
N GLU A 311 -2.01 3.34 5.63
CA GLU A 311 -1.80 4.62 4.97
C GLU A 311 -3.14 5.29 4.68
N PHE A 312 -3.31 6.54 5.08
CA PHE A 312 -4.57 7.26 4.92
C PHE A 312 -4.43 8.46 3.99
N ASP A 313 -4.77 8.27 2.73
CA ASP A 313 -4.77 9.33 1.71
C ASP A 313 -5.96 10.28 1.81
N TYR A 314 -7.03 9.87 2.50
CA TYR A 314 -8.27 10.62 2.62
C TYR A 314 -8.62 10.82 4.10
N PRO A 315 -9.24 11.97 4.48
CA PRO A 315 -9.66 12.16 5.86
C PRO A 315 -10.78 11.17 6.25
N PHE A 316 -10.80 10.74 7.51
CA PHE A 316 -11.91 9.98 8.06
C PHE A 316 -13.12 10.90 8.20
N SER A 317 -13.93 10.94 7.17
CA SER A 317 -15.13 11.76 7.05
C SER A 317 -16.06 11.18 6.00
N VAL A 318 -17.33 11.58 6.04
CA VAL A 318 -18.33 11.19 5.03
C VAL A 318 -17.88 11.56 3.61
N GLU A 319 -17.21 12.70 3.45
CA GLU A 319 -16.67 13.15 2.17
C GLU A 319 -15.45 12.33 1.77
N GLY A 320 -14.50 12.12 2.70
CA GLY A 320 -13.31 11.30 2.44
C GLY A 320 -13.67 9.87 2.05
N GLN A 321 -14.66 9.25 2.72
CA GLN A 321 -15.22 7.95 2.35
C GLN A 321 -15.73 7.95 0.90
N ALA A 322 -16.52 8.95 0.53
CA ALA A 322 -17.08 9.04 -0.82
C ALA A 322 -16.01 9.28 -1.89
N VAL A 323 -14.99 10.11 -1.61
CA VAL A 323 -13.90 10.38 -2.55
C VAL A 323 -13.01 9.15 -2.73
N ALA A 324 -12.67 8.43 -1.65
CA ALA A 324 -11.92 7.19 -1.72
C ALA A 324 -12.59 6.16 -2.63
N VAL A 325 -13.89 5.92 -2.42
CA VAL A 325 -14.68 4.99 -3.26
C VAL A 325 -14.78 5.49 -4.71
N ARG A 326 -14.99 6.79 -4.91
CA ARG A 326 -15.01 7.40 -6.25
C ARG A 326 -13.71 7.14 -7.01
N ASP A 327 -12.56 7.22 -6.34
CA ASP A 327 -11.26 7.02 -6.97
C ASP A 327 -11.03 5.54 -7.33
N VAL A 328 -11.54 4.61 -6.54
CA VAL A 328 -11.55 3.18 -6.91
C VAL A 328 -12.43 2.95 -8.15
N ILE A 329 -13.62 3.57 -8.20
CA ILE A 329 -14.49 3.52 -9.39
C ILE A 329 -13.76 4.07 -10.61
N ALA A 330 -13.07 5.20 -10.48
CA ALA A 330 -12.29 5.81 -11.56
C ALA A 330 -11.16 4.90 -12.04
N ALA A 331 -10.44 4.27 -11.11
CA ALA A 331 -9.37 3.33 -11.45
C ALA A 331 -9.87 2.17 -12.29
N VAL A 332 -11.00 1.56 -11.90
CA VAL A 332 -11.60 0.43 -12.66
C VAL A 332 -12.21 0.91 -13.98
N ALA A 333 -12.97 2.02 -13.99
CA ALA A 333 -13.61 2.57 -15.19
C ALA A 333 -12.60 3.04 -16.25
N SER A 334 -11.37 3.38 -15.85
CA SER A 334 -10.28 3.74 -16.78
C SER A 334 -9.77 2.54 -17.59
N VAL A 335 -10.11 1.32 -17.21
CA VAL A 335 -9.71 0.09 -17.89
C VAL A 335 -10.79 -0.34 -18.87
N LYS A 336 -10.44 -0.56 -20.15
CA LYS A 336 -11.41 -0.89 -21.23
C LYS A 336 -12.37 -2.03 -20.88
N LYS A 337 -11.90 -3.01 -20.09
CA LYS A 337 -12.70 -4.16 -19.62
C LYS A 337 -12.92 -4.12 -18.09
N GLY A 338 -12.78 -2.96 -17.47
CA GLY A 338 -13.18 -2.74 -16.10
C GLY A 338 -14.70 -2.75 -16.00
N VAL A 339 -15.26 -3.65 -15.20
CA VAL A 339 -16.72 -3.90 -15.22
C VAL A 339 -17.43 -3.49 -13.95
N GLY A 340 -16.72 -3.21 -12.84
CA GLY A 340 -17.40 -2.80 -11.62
C GLY A 340 -16.57 -2.77 -10.36
N VAL A 341 -17.22 -2.27 -9.30
CA VAL A 341 -16.67 -2.16 -7.95
C VAL A 341 -17.77 -2.58 -6.97
N PHE A 342 -17.41 -3.36 -5.95
CA PHE A 342 -18.27 -3.67 -4.82
C PHE A 342 -17.76 -3.00 -3.55
N TYR A 343 -18.63 -2.28 -2.86
CA TYR A 343 -18.38 -1.78 -1.52
C TYR A 343 -18.67 -2.86 -0.49
N TRP A 344 -17.70 -3.17 0.37
CA TRP A 344 -17.82 -4.25 1.34
C TRP A 344 -18.51 -3.77 2.63
N GLU A 345 -19.63 -4.44 2.98
CA GLU A 345 -20.43 -4.29 4.20
C GLU A 345 -20.85 -2.85 4.55
N PRO A 346 -21.50 -2.12 3.63
CA PRO A 346 -21.96 -0.75 3.88
C PRO A 346 -23.05 -0.64 4.94
N ALA A 347 -23.61 -1.77 5.37
CA ALA A 347 -24.74 -1.86 6.29
C ALA A 347 -24.42 -2.52 7.64
N TRP A 348 -23.14 -2.80 7.90
CA TRP A 348 -22.73 -3.43 9.14
C TRP A 348 -22.59 -2.39 10.25
N ILE A 349 -23.74 -1.96 10.78
CA ILE A 349 -23.86 -0.95 11.84
C ILE A 349 -23.93 -1.59 13.22
N PRO A 350 -23.60 -0.86 14.30
CA PRO A 350 -23.77 -1.31 15.69
C PRO A 350 -25.19 -1.77 16.01
N VAL A 351 -25.33 -2.80 16.82
CA VAL A 351 -26.66 -3.22 17.32
C VAL A 351 -27.24 -2.14 18.23
N ARG A 352 -26.40 -1.62 19.12
CA ARG A 352 -26.68 -0.44 19.95
C ARG A 352 -25.46 0.45 19.91
N HIS A 353 -25.68 1.72 19.66
CA HIS A 353 -24.63 2.71 19.67
C HIS A 353 -24.01 2.83 21.08
N TYR A 354 -22.76 2.37 21.21
CA TYR A 354 -21.98 2.45 22.45
C TYR A 354 -21.35 3.84 22.58
N LYS A 355 -21.61 4.47 23.72
CA LYS A 355 -21.00 5.77 24.08
C LYS A 355 -20.29 5.61 25.41
N PRO A 356 -18.97 5.60 25.46
CA PRO A 356 -18.21 5.29 26.69
C PRO A 356 -18.54 6.22 27.85
N GLU A 357 -18.91 7.47 27.56
CA GLU A 357 -19.27 8.48 28.55
C GLU A 357 -20.71 8.37 29.09
N ALA A 358 -21.55 7.54 28.46
CA ALA A 358 -22.96 7.44 28.84
C ALA A 358 -23.11 6.65 30.16
N PRO A 359 -24.02 7.06 31.07
CA PRO A 359 -24.24 6.35 32.33
C PRO A 359 -24.62 4.87 32.18
N ASN A 360 -25.17 4.47 31.03
CA ASN A 360 -25.58 3.11 30.69
C ASN A 360 -24.59 2.39 29.76
N ALA A 361 -23.39 2.90 29.52
CA ALA A 361 -22.41 2.34 28.60
C ALA A 361 -22.17 0.83 28.82
N GLN A 362 -21.96 0.41 30.07
CA GLN A 362 -21.75 -1.01 30.39
C GLN A 362 -22.97 -1.89 30.03
N SER A 363 -24.18 -1.39 30.24
CA SER A 363 -25.41 -2.12 29.88
C SER A 363 -25.56 -2.27 28.37
N VAL A 364 -25.24 -1.21 27.60
CA VAL A 364 -25.24 -1.23 26.14
C VAL A 364 -24.23 -2.25 25.61
N LEU A 365 -23.02 -2.28 26.16
CA LEU A 365 -21.98 -3.25 25.78
C LEU A 365 -22.42 -4.69 26.04
N GLU A 366 -23.04 -4.98 27.19
CA GLU A 366 -23.58 -6.32 27.50
C GLU A 366 -24.77 -6.71 26.59
N GLU A 367 -25.59 -5.74 26.14
CA GLU A 367 -26.64 -5.99 25.16
C GLU A 367 -26.04 -6.31 23.79
N ASN A 368 -25.01 -5.59 23.36
CA ASN A 368 -24.27 -5.87 22.13
C ASN A 368 -23.68 -7.28 22.16
N PHE A 369 -23.00 -7.68 23.24
CA PHE A 369 -22.44 -9.03 23.38
C PHE A 369 -23.50 -10.13 23.22
N LYS A 370 -24.66 -9.98 23.89
CA LYS A 370 -25.77 -10.93 23.77
C LYS A 370 -26.33 -11.01 22.36
N ALA A 371 -26.37 -9.88 21.67
CA ALA A 371 -26.87 -9.82 20.30
C ALA A 371 -25.89 -10.48 19.32
N TRP A 372 -24.57 -10.25 19.45
CA TRP A 372 -23.58 -10.89 18.61
C TRP A 372 -23.62 -12.42 18.72
N GLU A 373 -23.70 -12.95 19.94
CA GLU A 373 -23.84 -14.39 20.18
C GLU A 373 -25.15 -14.95 19.61
N LYS A 374 -26.26 -14.25 19.83
CA LYS A 374 -27.59 -14.76 19.47
C LYS A 374 -27.91 -14.66 18.00
N TYR A 375 -27.54 -13.54 17.36
CA TYR A 375 -27.97 -13.21 15.99
C TYR A 375 -26.81 -13.34 14.98
N GLY A 376 -25.58 -13.50 15.45
CA GLY A 376 -24.41 -13.60 14.58
C GLY A 376 -24.05 -12.29 13.87
N CYS A 377 -24.46 -11.12 14.43
CA CYS A 377 -24.23 -9.82 13.83
C CYS A 377 -22.88 -9.18 14.18
N GLY A 378 -22.03 -9.82 15.02
CA GLY A 378 -20.60 -9.55 15.15
C GLY A 378 -19.80 -10.36 14.13
N TRP A 379 -18.49 -10.15 14.04
CA TRP A 379 -17.64 -10.89 13.10
C TRP A 379 -17.56 -12.40 13.42
N ALA A 380 -17.70 -12.77 14.69
CA ALA A 380 -17.79 -14.16 15.15
C ALA A 380 -18.73 -14.26 16.36
N SER A 381 -19.23 -15.47 16.64
CA SER A 381 -19.75 -15.89 17.93
C SER A 381 -18.76 -16.81 18.62
N SER A 382 -18.95 -17.10 19.91
CA SER A 382 -18.12 -18.09 20.63
C SER A 382 -18.19 -19.49 20.06
N TYR A 383 -19.29 -19.84 19.39
CA TYR A 383 -19.51 -21.16 18.77
C TYR A 383 -18.58 -21.42 17.59
N ALA A 384 -18.08 -20.38 16.93
CA ALA A 384 -17.12 -20.51 15.84
C ALA A 384 -15.77 -21.08 16.27
N ALA A 385 -15.45 -21.06 17.58
CA ALA A 385 -14.18 -21.59 18.13
C ALA A 385 -13.95 -23.09 17.86
N GLU A 386 -15.01 -23.87 17.56
CA GLU A 386 -14.85 -25.27 17.16
C GLU A 386 -14.25 -25.42 15.75
N TYR A 387 -14.43 -24.41 14.90
CA TYR A 387 -13.98 -24.39 13.52
C TYR A 387 -12.76 -23.47 13.31
N ASP A 388 -12.77 -22.30 13.93
CA ASP A 388 -11.70 -21.29 13.86
C ASP A 388 -11.07 -21.07 15.24
N LYS A 389 -9.81 -21.51 15.42
CA LYS A 389 -9.06 -21.40 16.67
C LYS A 389 -8.67 -19.97 17.06
N GLU A 390 -8.79 -19.00 16.17
CA GLU A 390 -8.55 -17.59 16.46
C GLU A 390 -9.70 -16.94 17.22
N VAL A 391 -10.89 -17.53 17.15
CA VAL A 391 -12.05 -17.12 17.95
C VAL A 391 -11.83 -17.52 19.40
N ARG A 392 -11.37 -16.57 20.23
CA ARG A 392 -10.95 -16.81 21.62
C ARG A 392 -11.95 -16.39 22.68
N SER A 393 -12.99 -15.63 22.32
CA SER A 393 -13.96 -15.10 23.27
C SER A 393 -15.36 -15.00 22.68
N ALA A 394 -16.36 -14.91 23.56
CA ALA A 394 -17.75 -14.65 23.21
C ALA A 394 -18.05 -13.17 22.86
N ARG A 395 -17.02 -12.32 22.77
CA ARG A 395 -17.16 -10.87 22.62
C ARG A 395 -16.52 -10.43 21.32
N ASN A 396 -17.19 -10.73 20.21
CA ASN A 396 -16.67 -10.47 18.86
C ASN A 396 -17.64 -9.58 18.09
N GLY A 397 -17.48 -8.26 18.26
CA GLY A 397 -18.36 -7.21 17.70
C GLY A 397 -18.17 -6.91 16.22
N GLY A 398 -18.70 -5.80 15.79
CA GLY A 398 -18.53 -5.29 14.45
C GLY A 398 -17.21 -4.54 14.31
N THR A 399 -16.23 -5.15 13.67
CA THR A 399 -14.92 -4.52 13.45
C THR A 399 -14.88 -3.52 12.30
N TRP A 400 -16.04 -3.23 11.70
CA TRP A 400 -16.18 -2.49 10.43
C TRP A 400 -17.26 -1.40 10.46
N ASP A 401 -17.83 -1.12 11.62
CA ASP A 401 -18.97 -0.23 11.76
C ASP A 401 -18.69 1.22 11.36
N ASN A 402 -17.42 1.67 11.50
CA ASN A 402 -16.99 2.98 11.05
C ASN A 402 -16.83 3.12 9.52
N GLN A 403 -17.11 2.06 8.76
CA GLN A 403 -17.04 2.05 7.30
C GLN A 403 -18.42 1.90 6.64
N ALA A 404 -19.51 1.85 7.43
CA ALA A 404 -20.86 1.79 6.89
C ALA A 404 -21.22 3.07 6.10
N PHE A 405 -22.23 2.97 5.20
CA PHE A 405 -22.86 4.13 4.57
C PHE A 405 -23.97 4.74 5.44
N PHE A 406 -23.99 4.34 6.68
CA PHE A 406 -24.93 4.79 7.71
C PHE A 406 -24.14 5.19 8.95
N ASP A 407 -24.67 6.14 9.72
CA ASP A 407 -24.14 6.42 11.03
C ASP A 407 -24.42 5.26 12.02
N PHE A 408 -23.88 5.35 13.23
CA PHE A 408 -24.05 4.30 14.25
C PHE A 408 -25.48 4.10 14.76
N ASP A 409 -26.39 4.98 14.39
CA ASP A 409 -27.84 4.89 14.68
C ASP A 409 -28.65 4.46 13.45
N GLY A 410 -27.98 4.12 12.34
CA GLY A 410 -28.59 3.60 11.11
C GLY A 410 -29.15 4.65 10.16
N LYS A 411 -28.83 5.93 10.33
CA LYS A 411 -29.23 7.00 9.41
C LYS A 411 -28.24 7.11 8.25
N CYS A 412 -28.74 7.24 7.01
CA CYS A 412 -27.94 7.43 5.82
C CYS A 412 -26.94 8.58 5.96
N LEU A 413 -25.67 8.30 5.68
CA LEU A 413 -24.64 9.29 5.37
C LEU A 413 -24.77 9.74 3.90
N ASP A 414 -24.30 10.94 3.56
CA ASP A 414 -24.37 11.41 2.17
C ASP A 414 -23.47 10.61 1.23
N SER A 415 -22.45 9.93 1.76
CA SER A 415 -21.58 8.99 1.04
C SER A 415 -22.29 7.79 0.42
N ILE A 416 -23.48 7.41 0.90
CA ILE A 416 -24.33 6.38 0.26
C ILE A 416 -24.63 6.71 -1.22
N ASN A 417 -24.60 8.00 -1.57
CA ASN A 417 -24.86 8.48 -2.92
C ASN A 417 -23.62 8.43 -3.83
N VAL A 418 -22.48 7.89 -3.37
CA VAL A 418 -21.22 7.91 -4.13
C VAL A 418 -21.37 7.32 -5.53
N PHE A 419 -22.11 6.24 -5.69
CA PHE A 419 -22.34 5.59 -6.99
C PHE A 419 -23.11 6.49 -7.97
N LYS A 420 -24.07 7.22 -7.48
CA LYS A 420 -24.79 8.24 -8.24
C LYS A 420 -23.89 9.44 -8.53
N TYR A 421 -23.15 9.92 -7.53
CA TYR A 421 -22.27 11.07 -7.67
C TYR A 421 -21.08 10.77 -8.59
N ALA A 422 -20.56 9.55 -8.62
CA ALA A 422 -19.55 9.14 -9.58
C ALA A 422 -19.99 9.36 -11.05
N ARG A 423 -21.29 9.23 -11.35
CA ARG A 423 -21.83 9.49 -12.70
C ARG A 423 -22.22 10.95 -12.94
N THR A 424 -22.69 11.67 -11.93
CA THR A 424 -23.30 13.00 -12.10
C THR A 424 -22.47 14.15 -11.54
N GLY A 425 -21.50 13.84 -10.68
CA GLY A 425 -20.90 14.79 -9.78
C GLY A 425 -21.84 15.27 -8.69
N SER A 426 -21.28 15.81 -7.62
CA SER A 426 -21.98 16.57 -6.58
C SER A 426 -21.10 17.75 -6.14
N LYS A 427 -21.73 18.79 -5.56
CA LYS A 427 -21.01 19.98 -5.10
C LYS A 427 -21.50 20.38 -3.71
N GLY A 428 -20.64 20.15 -2.74
CA GLY A 428 -20.79 20.60 -1.36
C GLY A 428 -19.95 21.84 -1.06
N LYS A 429 -19.70 22.08 0.20
CA LYS A 429 -18.77 23.12 0.67
C LYS A 429 -17.34 22.76 0.30
N LEU A 430 -16.52 23.76 -0.02
CA LEU A 430 -15.09 23.54 -0.28
C LEU A 430 -14.37 23.16 1.01
N ASN A 431 -13.79 21.98 1.06
CA ASN A 431 -13.07 21.41 2.19
C ASN A 431 -11.70 20.86 1.76
N VAL A 432 -10.76 20.81 2.71
CA VAL A 432 -9.47 20.13 2.50
C VAL A 432 -9.67 18.63 2.56
N ILE A 433 -9.16 17.92 1.55
CA ILE A 433 -9.14 16.45 1.51
C ILE A 433 -7.79 15.93 1.99
N ARG A 434 -6.69 16.50 1.47
CA ARG A 434 -5.33 16.05 1.76
C ARG A 434 -4.36 17.22 1.78
N VAL A 435 -3.38 17.12 2.66
CA VAL A 435 -2.21 17.99 2.69
C VAL A 435 -1.01 17.17 2.19
N GLU A 436 -0.29 17.66 1.18
CA GLU A 436 0.96 17.05 0.76
C GLU A 436 2.06 17.50 1.73
N ASN A 437 2.41 16.61 2.64
CA ASN A 437 3.41 16.85 3.66
C ASN A 437 4.80 16.96 3.03
N PRO A 438 5.55 18.06 3.25
CA PRO A 438 6.87 18.23 2.66
C PRO A 438 7.92 17.36 3.35
N HIS A 439 8.84 16.81 2.56
CA HIS A 439 10.08 16.21 3.01
C HIS A 439 11.24 17.11 2.58
N VAL A 440 12.09 17.52 3.53
CA VAL A 440 13.23 18.40 3.27
C VAL A 440 14.51 17.83 3.88
N GLU A 441 15.62 18.00 3.15
CA GLU A 441 16.94 17.65 3.61
C GLU A 441 17.65 18.91 4.12
N PHE A 442 18.07 18.88 5.39
CA PHE A 442 18.85 19.97 5.99
C PHE A 442 20.29 19.51 6.18
N ALA A 443 21.22 20.35 5.80
CA ALA A 443 22.64 20.10 5.99
C ALA A 443 23.08 20.54 7.39
N TYR A 444 23.71 19.64 8.16
CA TYR A 444 24.25 19.96 9.48
C TYR A 444 25.17 21.20 9.45
N GLY A 445 24.94 22.12 10.37
CA GLY A 445 25.70 23.35 10.49
C GLY A 445 25.31 24.46 9.50
N LYS A 446 24.34 24.24 8.62
CA LYS A 446 23.76 25.29 7.77
C LYS A 446 22.44 25.81 8.37
N GLN A 447 22.17 27.10 8.14
CA GLN A 447 20.87 27.68 8.51
C GLN A 447 19.91 27.47 7.34
N GLU A 448 18.89 26.65 7.55
CA GLU A 448 17.88 26.31 6.57
C GLU A 448 16.50 26.77 7.06
N GLU A 449 15.56 27.01 6.16
CA GLU A 449 14.20 27.43 6.47
C GLU A 449 13.19 26.36 6.04
N LEU A 450 12.17 26.13 6.86
CA LEU A 450 11.04 25.27 6.48
C LEU A 450 10.21 25.90 5.36
N PRO A 451 9.51 25.09 4.54
CA PRO A 451 8.60 25.61 3.51
C PRO A 451 7.54 26.53 4.12
N LYS A 452 7.30 27.70 3.50
CA LYS A 452 6.29 28.66 3.96
C LYS A 452 4.87 28.31 3.52
N THR A 453 4.75 27.42 2.56
CA THR A 453 3.49 26.88 2.03
C THR A 453 3.57 25.38 1.85
N VAL A 454 2.41 24.71 1.93
CA VAL A 454 2.26 23.30 1.58
C VAL A 454 1.18 23.17 0.50
N LYS A 455 1.29 22.12 -0.32
CA LYS A 455 0.25 21.82 -1.29
C LYS A 455 -0.95 21.19 -0.60
N VAL A 456 -2.12 21.73 -0.87
CA VAL A 456 -3.39 21.28 -0.29
C VAL A 456 -4.32 20.87 -1.42
N VAL A 457 -4.81 19.66 -1.37
CA VAL A 457 -5.82 19.12 -2.28
C VAL A 457 -7.19 19.34 -1.66
N TYR A 458 -8.07 19.98 -2.41
CA TYR A 458 -9.45 20.25 -2.02
C TYR A 458 -10.41 19.22 -2.62
N ASN A 459 -11.59 19.11 -2.02
CA ASN A 459 -12.66 18.20 -2.44
C ASN A 459 -13.20 18.46 -3.87
N ASP A 460 -12.92 19.64 -4.46
CA ASP A 460 -13.23 19.95 -5.86
C ASP A 460 -12.08 19.58 -6.83
N GLY A 461 -11.05 18.86 -6.34
CA GLY A 461 -9.87 18.45 -7.10
C GLY A 461 -8.85 19.57 -7.31
N SER A 462 -9.11 20.79 -6.83
CA SER A 462 -8.13 21.89 -6.94
C SER A 462 -6.96 21.65 -5.98
N VAL A 463 -5.74 21.90 -6.47
CA VAL A 463 -4.52 21.89 -5.67
C VAL A 463 -4.03 23.32 -5.51
N LYS A 464 -3.77 23.74 -4.28
CA LYS A 464 -3.31 25.10 -3.97
C LYS A 464 -2.15 25.08 -3.01
N ASP A 465 -1.23 26.02 -3.17
CA ASP A 465 -0.20 26.31 -2.18
C ASP A 465 -0.84 27.16 -1.06
N GLU A 466 -1.02 26.56 0.12
CA GLU A 466 -1.62 27.24 1.28
C GLU A 466 -0.54 27.56 2.31
N PRO A 467 -0.57 28.77 2.92
CA PRO A 467 0.35 29.12 3.99
C PRO A 467 0.20 28.20 5.20
N VAL A 468 1.33 27.78 5.73
CA VAL A 468 1.43 26.94 6.93
C VAL A 468 2.16 27.68 8.04
N GLU A 469 1.70 27.51 9.27
CA GLU A 469 2.38 27.96 10.50
C GLU A 469 2.91 26.74 11.22
N TRP A 470 4.25 26.55 11.18
CA TRP A 470 4.93 25.46 11.86
C TRP A 470 4.95 25.68 13.36
N ASP A 471 5.00 24.60 14.15
CA ASP A 471 5.19 24.70 15.59
C ASP A 471 6.56 25.32 15.89
N ALA A 472 6.56 26.50 16.51
CA ALA A 472 7.77 27.30 16.72
C ALA A 472 8.83 26.61 17.60
N ALA A 473 8.43 25.72 18.52
CA ALA A 473 9.37 24.98 19.36
C ALA A 473 10.04 23.86 18.57
N ALA A 474 9.26 23.12 17.76
CA ALA A 474 9.77 22.08 16.89
C ALA A 474 10.63 22.66 15.74
N GLU A 475 10.20 23.77 15.12
CA GLU A 475 10.95 24.49 14.09
C GLU A 475 12.33 24.94 14.58
N LYS A 476 12.40 25.49 15.79
CA LYS A 476 13.65 25.93 16.39
C LYS A 476 14.65 24.79 16.58
N ASN A 477 14.17 23.55 16.81
CA ASN A 477 15.03 22.38 16.97
C ASN A 477 15.74 21.99 15.68
N VAL A 478 15.22 22.35 14.51
CA VAL A 478 15.78 21.96 13.21
C VAL A 478 16.40 23.13 12.44
N THR A 479 16.03 24.38 12.71
CA THR A 479 16.57 25.58 12.05
C THR A 479 17.78 26.18 12.75
N GLY A 480 18.15 25.69 13.94
CA GLY A 480 19.32 26.11 14.70
C GLY A 480 20.57 25.28 14.36
N LYS A 481 21.04 24.52 15.33
CA LYS A 481 22.09 23.49 15.14
C LYS A 481 21.50 22.13 15.55
N PRO A 482 20.68 21.52 14.69
CA PRO A 482 20.05 20.25 15.03
C PRO A 482 21.09 19.13 15.08
N ASP A 483 20.83 18.09 15.90
CA ASP A 483 21.55 16.83 15.78
C ASP A 483 21.19 16.09 14.47
N PHE A 484 21.99 15.11 14.09
CA PHE A 484 21.66 14.25 12.95
C PHE A 484 20.39 13.43 13.24
N GLY A 485 19.55 13.27 12.23
CA GLY A 485 18.37 12.42 12.32
C GLY A 485 17.13 13.00 11.64
N GLU A 486 16.04 12.28 11.77
CA GLU A 486 14.75 12.65 11.24
C GLU A 486 13.93 13.38 12.31
N TYR A 487 13.33 14.49 11.91
CA TYR A 487 12.47 15.32 12.75
C TYR A 487 11.12 15.51 12.07
N LYS A 488 10.04 15.39 12.84
CA LYS A 488 8.68 15.66 12.41
C LYS A 488 8.21 16.97 13.01
N ILE A 489 7.93 17.93 12.14
CA ILE A 489 7.56 19.29 12.52
C ILE A 489 6.07 19.48 12.22
N PRO A 490 5.20 19.53 13.25
CA PRO A 490 3.79 19.78 13.05
C PRO A 490 3.53 21.22 12.62
N GLY A 491 2.51 21.42 11.79
CA GLY A 491 2.08 22.72 11.28
C GLY A 491 0.57 22.85 11.22
N LYS A 492 0.08 24.09 11.14
CA LYS A 492 -1.35 24.39 11.00
C LYS A 492 -1.60 25.27 9.78
N LEU A 493 -2.64 24.94 9.04
CA LEU A 493 -3.12 25.72 7.92
C LEU A 493 -4.10 26.81 8.38
N LYS A 494 -4.01 28.02 7.83
CA LYS A 494 -4.94 29.13 8.17
C LYS A 494 -6.41 28.83 7.89
N LYS A 495 -6.70 27.97 6.92
CA LYS A 495 -8.07 27.58 6.55
C LYS A 495 -8.57 26.32 7.24
N GLY A 496 -7.82 25.82 8.22
CA GLY A 496 -8.09 24.56 8.91
C GLY A 496 -7.38 23.37 8.26
N GLY A 497 -6.92 22.45 9.08
CA GLY A 497 -6.12 21.29 8.71
C GLY A 497 -4.73 21.33 9.33
N ASN A 498 -4.12 20.17 9.45
CA ASN A 498 -2.77 19.98 9.98
C ASN A 498 -1.84 19.63 8.81
N ALA A 499 -0.58 20.02 8.95
CA ALA A 499 0.53 19.60 8.08
C ALA A 499 1.64 19.02 8.97
N GLU A 500 2.49 18.18 8.42
CA GLU A 500 3.70 17.69 9.06
C GLU A 500 4.85 17.79 8.06
N CYS A 501 5.93 18.49 8.43
CA CYS A 501 7.16 18.51 7.63
C CYS A 501 8.13 17.47 8.20
N THR A 502 8.56 16.52 7.38
CA THR A 502 9.67 15.65 7.73
C THR A 502 10.97 16.32 7.32
N VAL A 503 11.82 16.60 8.31
CA VAL A 503 13.15 17.18 8.12
C VAL A 503 14.18 16.10 8.40
N ASN A 504 14.99 15.75 7.39
CA ASN A 504 16.10 14.83 7.58
C ASN A 504 17.40 15.63 7.65
N VAL A 505 18.03 15.66 8.83
CA VAL A 505 19.31 16.36 9.06
C VAL A 505 20.46 15.41 8.82
N THR A 506 21.22 15.66 7.75
CA THR A 506 22.31 14.83 7.31
C THR A 506 23.64 15.58 7.34
N ALA A 507 24.75 14.85 7.48
CA ALA A 507 26.07 15.42 7.35
C ALA A 507 26.33 15.80 5.89
N SER A 508 26.76 17.04 5.64
CA SER A 508 27.26 17.41 4.33
C SER A 508 28.60 16.76 4.06
N ASN A 509 28.72 15.99 3.00
CA ASN A 509 30.02 15.56 2.50
C ASN A 509 30.71 16.72 1.80
N PHE A 510 31.88 17.12 2.27
CA PHE A 510 32.67 18.18 1.68
C PHE A 510 33.46 17.73 0.43
N LEU A 511 33.50 16.41 0.17
CA LEU A 511 34.07 15.85 -1.05
C LEU A 511 33.00 15.87 -2.16
N VAL A 512 33.41 16.32 -3.32
CA VAL A 512 32.60 16.26 -4.53
C VAL A 512 32.66 14.84 -5.07
N ASN A 513 31.48 14.24 -5.36
CA ASN A 513 31.39 12.90 -5.93
C ASN A 513 32.13 11.82 -5.10
N GLY A 514 31.93 11.84 -3.77
CA GLY A 514 32.58 10.91 -2.86
C GLY A 514 32.14 9.45 -3.05
N SER A 515 30.91 9.22 -3.48
CA SER A 515 30.35 7.90 -3.84
C SER A 515 30.40 7.60 -5.35
N PHE A 516 31.10 8.41 -6.15
CA PHE A 516 31.32 8.24 -7.59
C PHE A 516 30.04 8.16 -8.45
N GLU A 517 28.89 8.55 -7.93
CA GLU A 517 27.57 8.43 -8.59
C GLU A 517 27.39 9.36 -9.82
N SER A 518 28.33 10.29 -10.07
CA SER A 518 28.41 11.00 -11.36
C SER A 518 28.80 10.07 -12.53
N GLY A 519 29.29 8.86 -12.25
CA GLY A 519 29.74 7.88 -13.25
C GLY A 519 31.12 8.19 -13.84
N ASP A 520 31.86 9.15 -13.25
CA ASP A 520 33.19 9.55 -13.66
C ASP A 520 34.06 10.00 -12.47
N LEU A 521 35.25 10.48 -12.73
CA LEU A 521 36.21 10.97 -11.72
C LEU A 521 36.06 12.47 -11.42
N THR A 522 34.90 13.06 -11.63
CA THR A 522 34.65 14.48 -11.33
C THR A 522 35.03 14.79 -9.88
N GLY A 523 35.87 15.81 -9.68
CA GLY A 523 36.42 16.21 -8.38
C GLY A 523 37.68 15.43 -7.95
N TRP A 524 38.00 14.31 -8.56
CA TRP A 524 39.13 13.44 -8.19
C TRP A 524 40.30 13.54 -9.18
N THR A 525 41.49 13.53 -8.65
CA THR A 525 42.74 13.48 -9.39
C THR A 525 43.37 12.10 -9.19
N VAL A 526 43.81 11.47 -10.28
CA VAL A 526 44.55 10.20 -10.25
C VAL A 526 45.99 10.45 -10.72
N GLU A 527 46.96 10.17 -9.86
CA GLU A 527 48.38 10.17 -10.20
C GLU A 527 48.84 8.73 -10.35
N ASN A 528 49.05 8.28 -11.60
CA ASN A 528 49.44 6.91 -11.96
C ASN A 528 50.75 6.90 -12.70
N PRO A 529 51.89 7.01 -11.98
CA PRO A 529 53.23 7.13 -12.59
C PRO A 529 53.66 5.87 -13.35
N LEU A 530 53.11 4.70 -13.00
CA LEU A 530 53.45 3.43 -13.64
C LEU A 530 52.56 3.11 -14.84
N GLY A 531 51.45 3.85 -15.02
CA GLY A 531 50.48 3.62 -16.07
C GLY A 531 49.77 2.27 -15.98
N LYS A 532 49.75 1.63 -14.79
CA LYS A 532 49.13 0.33 -14.53
C LYS A 532 47.89 0.47 -13.64
N GLY A 533 47.09 -0.60 -13.57
CA GLY A 533 45.91 -0.69 -12.69
C GLY A 533 44.62 -0.14 -13.28
N THR A 534 44.62 0.48 -14.46
CA THR A 534 43.45 1.01 -15.19
C THR A 534 42.40 1.66 -14.29
N PRO A 535 42.74 2.69 -13.49
CA PRO A 535 41.80 3.33 -12.57
C PRO A 535 40.65 3.98 -13.33
N LYS A 536 39.41 3.67 -12.94
CA LYS A 536 38.18 4.18 -13.56
C LYS A 536 37.01 4.17 -12.58
N VAL A 537 35.90 4.81 -12.95
CA VAL A 537 34.61 4.57 -12.34
C VAL A 537 33.86 3.54 -13.17
N ASP A 538 33.28 2.55 -12.50
CA ASP A 538 32.44 1.51 -13.13
C ASP A 538 31.06 1.49 -12.50
N LYS A 539 30.11 0.79 -13.14
CA LYS A 539 28.71 0.77 -12.73
C LYS A 539 28.20 -0.65 -12.52
N ASN A 540 28.01 -1.03 -11.27
CA ASN A 540 27.41 -2.31 -10.88
C ASN A 540 27.01 -2.29 -9.40
N ASN A 541 25.72 -2.30 -9.10
CA ASN A 541 25.18 -2.30 -7.74
C ASN A 541 25.63 -3.50 -6.87
N GLN A 542 26.21 -4.54 -7.47
CA GLN A 542 26.73 -5.69 -6.72
C GLN A 542 28.12 -5.41 -6.13
N ASN A 543 28.85 -4.44 -6.67
CA ASN A 543 30.21 -4.07 -6.29
C ASN A 543 30.27 -2.67 -5.64
N ALA A 544 29.23 -1.85 -5.75
CA ALA A 544 29.12 -0.57 -5.08
C ALA A 544 28.79 -0.77 -3.59
N LYS A 545 29.39 0.05 -2.73
CA LYS A 545 29.05 0.14 -1.31
C LYS A 545 27.80 0.99 -1.14
N GLU A 546 27.68 2.08 -1.89
CA GLU A 546 26.52 2.97 -1.96
C GLU A 546 26.13 3.19 -3.41
N GLY A 547 24.83 3.30 -3.70
CA GLY A 547 24.33 3.56 -5.05
C GLY A 547 24.62 2.46 -6.06
N VAL A 548 25.15 2.84 -7.23
CA VAL A 548 25.43 1.92 -8.35
C VAL A 548 26.79 2.09 -8.98
N CYS A 549 27.47 3.22 -8.76
CA CYS A 549 28.80 3.52 -9.29
C CYS A 549 29.85 3.40 -8.20
N TYR A 550 31.07 3.08 -8.56
CA TYR A 550 32.19 2.94 -7.65
C TYR A 550 33.51 3.16 -8.40
N PHE A 551 34.54 3.66 -7.68
CA PHE A 551 35.89 3.67 -8.19
C PHE A 551 36.48 2.25 -8.19
N THR A 552 37.16 1.86 -9.27
CA THR A 552 37.80 0.54 -9.37
C THR A 552 39.10 0.59 -10.13
N ALA A 553 39.96 -0.38 -9.82
CA ALA A 553 41.19 -0.66 -10.55
C ALA A 553 41.37 -2.17 -10.72
N TRP A 554 41.92 -2.57 -11.85
CA TRP A 554 42.21 -3.98 -12.15
C TRP A 554 43.45 -4.11 -13.00
N GLU A 555 44.35 -5.08 -12.68
CA GLU A 555 45.54 -5.41 -13.47
C GLU A 555 45.97 -6.85 -13.20
N LYS A 556 46.69 -7.46 -14.18
CA LYS A 556 47.36 -8.76 -14.05
C LYS A 556 48.72 -8.69 -13.40
N ASP A 557 49.26 -7.50 -13.29
CA ASP A 557 50.55 -7.21 -12.64
C ASP A 557 50.33 -6.35 -11.40
N ASP A 558 51.39 -6.13 -10.63
CA ASP A 558 51.41 -5.18 -9.53
C ASP A 558 51.15 -3.77 -10.02
N PHE A 559 50.36 -3.00 -9.27
CA PHE A 559 50.11 -1.60 -9.58
C PHE A 559 50.12 -0.70 -8.34
N GLU A 560 50.47 0.57 -8.57
CA GLU A 560 50.50 1.61 -7.54
C GLU A 560 50.09 2.96 -8.15
N PHE A 561 49.16 3.64 -7.54
CA PHE A 561 48.74 5.00 -7.90
C PHE A 561 48.07 5.71 -6.72
N THR A 562 47.94 7.05 -6.82
CA THR A 562 47.23 7.85 -5.82
C THR A 562 45.95 8.43 -6.40
N VAL A 563 44.87 8.33 -5.67
CA VAL A 563 43.59 9.01 -5.94
C VAL A 563 43.39 10.07 -4.86
N SER A 564 43.12 11.33 -5.24
CA SER A 564 43.03 12.41 -4.27
C SER A 564 42.02 13.50 -4.65
N GLN A 565 41.50 14.16 -3.62
CA GLN A 565 40.72 15.38 -3.77
C GLN A 565 41.11 16.41 -2.72
N THR A 566 41.26 17.69 -3.11
CA THR A 566 41.60 18.80 -2.21
C THR A 566 40.39 19.71 -2.01
N VAL A 567 39.99 19.90 -0.76
CA VAL A 567 38.94 20.81 -0.32
C VAL A 567 39.55 22.08 0.24
N LYS A 568 39.08 23.24 -0.24
CA LYS A 568 39.51 24.58 0.23
C LYS A 568 38.41 25.36 0.88
N GLU A 569 37.14 25.00 0.58
CA GLU A 569 35.96 25.64 1.14
C GLU A 569 35.35 24.70 2.17
N PHE A 570 35.47 25.02 3.44
CA PHE A 570 34.94 24.27 4.57
C PHE A 570 34.65 25.21 5.75
N SER A 571 33.84 24.76 6.70
CA SER A 571 33.59 25.46 7.96
C SER A 571 34.65 25.03 9.00
N ALA A 572 35.00 25.91 9.93
CA ALA A 572 35.77 25.51 11.10
C ALA A 572 34.96 24.51 11.94
N GLY A 573 35.63 23.45 12.45
CA GLY A 573 34.98 22.43 13.23
C GLY A 573 35.68 21.08 13.22
N LYS A 574 35.03 20.07 13.74
CA LYS A 574 35.54 18.69 13.78
C LYS A 574 34.94 17.85 12.65
N TYR A 575 35.80 17.09 11.99
CA TYR A 575 35.46 16.29 10.82
C TYR A 575 35.74 14.81 11.05
N LYS A 576 34.82 13.97 10.57
CA LYS A 576 35.07 12.55 10.32
C LYS A 576 35.43 12.35 8.87
N CYS A 577 36.47 11.55 8.61
CA CYS A 577 36.91 11.20 7.27
C CYS A 577 37.05 9.69 7.17
N PHE A 578 36.36 9.07 6.21
CA PHE A 578 36.38 7.62 6.02
C PHE A 578 36.08 7.25 4.57
N ALA A 579 36.45 6.01 4.20
CA ALA A 579 36.13 5.40 2.91
C ALA A 579 36.00 3.88 3.06
N TYR A 580 35.36 3.25 2.09
CA TYR A 580 35.19 1.80 2.05
C TYR A 580 36.04 1.19 0.93
N PHE A 581 36.70 0.06 1.24
CA PHE A 581 37.60 -0.64 0.31
C PHE A 581 37.21 -2.12 0.24
N GLU A 582 37.24 -2.67 -0.97
CA GLU A 582 37.05 -4.08 -1.26
C GLU A 582 38.08 -4.52 -2.32
N GLY A 583 38.40 -5.81 -2.37
CA GLY A 583 39.26 -6.32 -3.42
C GLY A 583 39.43 -7.84 -3.39
N THR A 584 39.95 -8.37 -4.49
CA THR A 584 40.29 -9.79 -4.63
C THR A 584 41.56 -9.99 -5.45
N GLY A 585 42.21 -11.14 -5.29
CA GLY A 585 43.44 -11.45 -6.03
C GLY A 585 44.65 -10.63 -5.60
N ILE A 586 44.68 -10.10 -4.37
CA ILE A 586 45.72 -9.24 -3.83
C ILE A 586 46.61 -10.04 -2.86
N LYS A 587 47.92 -10.14 -3.16
CA LYS A 587 48.90 -10.86 -2.34
C LYS A 587 49.27 -10.11 -1.07
N ASN A 588 49.39 -8.77 -1.17
CA ASN A 588 49.67 -7.89 -0.02
C ASN A 588 48.46 -7.01 0.30
N PRO A 589 47.48 -7.51 1.09
CA PRO A 589 46.25 -6.78 1.35
C PRO A 589 46.45 -5.51 2.19
N SER A 590 47.61 -5.25 2.76
CA SER A 590 47.92 -4.09 3.60
C SER A 590 48.77 -3.03 2.89
N GLY A 591 48.87 -3.07 1.55
CA GLY A 591 49.66 -2.11 0.77
C GLY A 591 49.00 -0.76 0.54
N THR A 592 47.69 -0.66 0.72
CA THR A 592 46.88 0.55 0.50
C THR A 592 46.82 1.42 1.76
N VAL A 593 46.97 2.74 1.62
CA VAL A 593 46.89 3.70 2.73
C VAL A 593 45.84 4.78 2.42
N PHE A 594 44.85 4.93 3.28
CA PHE A 594 43.91 6.04 3.25
C PHE A 594 44.42 7.17 4.14
N LYS A 595 44.40 8.42 3.65
CA LYS A 595 44.97 9.54 4.38
C LYS A 595 44.29 10.87 4.11
N ALA A 596 44.46 11.80 5.07
CA ALA A 596 44.15 13.21 4.91
C ALA A 596 45.37 14.06 5.30
N VAL A 597 45.62 15.10 4.51
CA VAL A 597 46.67 16.09 4.79
C VAL A 597 46.03 17.45 4.99
N VAL A 598 46.09 17.97 6.20
CA VAL A 598 45.68 19.34 6.54
C VAL A 598 46.85 20.27 6.33
N ARG A 599 46.69 21.30 5.50
CA ARG A 599 47.66 22.35 5.28
C ARG A 599 47.20 23.65 5.90
N LYS A 600 48.02 24.25 6.72
CA LYS A 600 47.80 25.56 7.33
C LYS A 600 48.29 26.67 6.40
N LYS A 601 47.81 27.90 6.61
CA LYS A 601 48.20 29.11 5.87
C LYS A 601 49.68 29.49 6.05
N ASP A 602 50.29 29.05 7.14
CA ASP A 602 51.73 29.23 7.41
C ASP A 602 52.62 28.16 6.73
N GLY A 603 52.01 27.23 5.98
CA GLY A 603 52.70 26.16 5.27
C GLY A 603 52.87 24.86 6.08
N THR A 604 52.50 24.87 7.37
CA THR A 604 52.54 23.65 8.22
C THR A 604 51.58 22.60 7.67
N LYS A 605 52.00 21.32 7.72
CA LYS A 605 51.22 20.17 7.31
C LYS A 605 51.03 19.19 8.44
N THR A 606 49.82 18.71 8.63
CA THR A 606 49.48 17.60 9.53
C THR A 606 48.88 16.48 8.71
N GLU A 607 49.41 15.27 8.88
CA GLU A 607 48.95 14.08 8.17
C GLU A 607 48.22 13.13 9.13
N PHE A 608 47.10 12.60 8.68
CA PHE A 608 46.28 11.56 9.33
C PHE A 608 46.24 10.37 8.40
N THR A 609 46.52 9.17 8.90
CA THR A 609 46.63 7.95 8.09
C THR A 609 45.88 6.79 8.70
N CYS A 610 45.37 5.91 7.83
CA CYS A 610 44.78 4.63 8.16
C CYS A 610 45.30 3.59 7.15
N ASP A 611 45.97 2.56 7.64
CA ASP A 611 46.35 1.42 6.82
C ASP A 611 45.12 0.61 6.46
N VAL A 612 44.90 0.39 5.15
CA VAL A 612 43.76 -0.32 4.63
C VAL A 612 44.09 -1.80 4.52
N THR A 613 43.35 -2.63 5.22
CA THR A 613 43.43 -4.09 5.08
C THR A 613 42.33 -4.58 4.15
N ILE A 614 42.66 -4.84 2.89
CA ILE A 614 41.72 -5.35 1.89
C ILE A 614 41.25 -6.75 2.32
N PRO A 615 39.93 -7.00 2.47
CA PRO A 615 39.44 -8.30 2.92
C PRO A 615 39.71 -9.47 1.98
N ASN A 616 40.16 -9.19 0.76
CA ASN A 616 40.46 -10.17 -0.31
C ASN A 616 39.28 -11.16 -0.54
N THR A 617 38.07 -10.68 -0.34
CA THR A 617 36.83 -11.44 -0.42
C THR A 617 35.76 -10.54 -1.01
N TRP A 618 35.08 -10.99 -2.08
CA TRP A 618 34.01 -10.25 -2.73
C TRP A 618 32.84 -9.97 -1.79
N LYS A 619 32.25 -8.79 -1.90
CA LYS A 619 31.18 -8.25 -1.05
C LYS A 619 31.54 -8.05 0.43
N LYS A 620 32.81 -7.97 0.74
CA LYS A 620 33.27 -7.57 2.07
C LYS A 620 34.06 -6.28 1.97
N PHE A 621 33.56 -5.22 2.56
CA PHE A 621 34.21 -3.93 2.63
C PHE A 621 34.98 -3.77 3.94
N PHE A 622 36.21 -3.19 3.84
CA PHE A 622 36.96 -2.62 4.95
C PHE A 622 36.62 -1.14 5.04
N LYS A 623 36.17 -0.65 6.19
CA LYS A 623 36.02 0.77 6.46
C LYS A 623 37.34 1.34 6.96
N ALA A 624 38.00 2.17 6.15
CA ALA A 624 39.12 2.97 6.58
C ALA A 624 38.61 4.27 7.19
N GLU A 625 38.86 4.52 8.47
CA GLU A 625 38.39 5.73 9.18
C GLU A 625 39.61 6.42 9.82
N LEU A 626 39.75 7.72 9.56
CA LEU A 626 40.82 8.53 10.14
C LEU A 626 40.43 9.02 11.55
N PRO A 627 41.41 9.36 12.42
CA PRO A 627 41.08 10.11 13.63
C PRO A 627 40.31 11.39 13.31
N VAL A 628 39.52 11.89 14.28
CA VAL A 628 38.82 13.15 14.12
C VAL A 628 39.79 14.27 13.73
N ILE A 629 39.46 14.97 12.66
CA ILE A 629 40.27 16.05 12.09
C ILE A 629 39.67 17.38 12.49
N GLU A 630 40.46 18.24 13.13
CA GLU A 630 40.00 19.57 13.50
C GLU A 630 40.50 20.58 12.45
N LEU A 631 39.58 21.31 11.83
CA LEU A 631 39.86 22.39 10.88
C LEU A 631 39.43 23.72 11.54
N ASP A 632 40.30 24.72 11.41
CA ASP A 632 40.14 26.04 11.98
C ASP A 632 40.39 27.15 10.93
N ASP A 633 40.25 28.40 11.31
CA ASP A 633 40.44 29.56 10.45
C ASP A 633 41.91 29.69 9.93
N SER A 634 42.86 29.00 10.53
CA SER A 634 44.27 28.96 10.04
C SER A 634 44.46 27.89 8.97
N THR A 635 43.52 27.02 8.75
CA THR A 635 43.59 25.97 7.73
C THR A 635 43.41 26.55 6.32
N GLU A 636 44.32 26.19 5.41
CA GLU A 636 44.29 26.56 3.99
C GLU A 636 43.52 25.54 3.16
N SER A 637 43.78 24.25 3.41
CA SER A 637 43.15 23.16 2.66
C SER A 637 43.26 21.84 3.42
N ILE A 638 42.37 20.90 3.04
CA ILE A 638 42.49 19.49 3.38
C ILE A 638 42.50 18.65 2.10
N THR A 639 43.49 17.76 1.97
CA THR A 639 43.58 16.82 0.84
C THR A 639 43.26 15.43 1.36
N VAL A 640 42.19 14.82 0.91
CA VAL A 640 41.84 13.42 1.16
C VAL A 640 42.38 12.58 0.02
N SER A 641 43.07 11.48 0.32
CA SER A 641 43.67 10.62 -0.69
C SER A 641 43.76 9.15 -0.27
N ALA A 642 43.78 8.29 -1.26
CA ALA A 642 44.17 6.89 -1.10
C ALA A 642 45.39 6.59 -1.96
N LEU A 643 46.51 6.19 -1.31
CA LEU A 643 47.60 5.52 -1.99
C LEU A 643 47.19 4.07 -2.15
N ILE A 644 46.86 3.69 -3.36
CA ILE A 644 46.43 2.34 -3.71
C ILE A 644 47.60 1.55 -4.22
N LYS A 645 47.91 0.45 -3.53
CA LYS A 645 48.97 -0.47 -3.91
C LYS A 645 48.50 -1.90 -3.81
N ALA A 646 48.54 -2.61 -4.91
CA ALA A 646 48.16 -4.01 -4.98
C ALA A 646 49.21 -4.84 -5.70
N GLU A 647 49.65 -5.94 -5.05
CA GLU A 647 50.48 -6.99 -5.64
C GLU A 647 49.56 -8.14 -6.06
N PHE A 648 49.67 -8.58 -7.31
CA PHE A 648 48.82 -9.67 -7.79
C PHE A 648 49.24 -11.02 -7.20
N ASP A 649 48.25 -11.73 -6.64
CA ASP A 649 48.40 -13.10 -6.15
C ASP A 649 48.08 -14.12 -7.24
N ALA A 650 49.07 -14.55 -8.00
CA ALA A 650 48.88 -15.58 -9.03
C ALA A 650 48.42 -16.95 -8.47
N THR A 651 48.48 -17.17 -7.15
CA THR A 651 48.06 -18.43 -6.50
C THR A 651 46.62 -18.39 -6.02
N SER A 652 45.96 -17.22 -6.03
CA SER A 652 44.57 -17.01 -5.55
C SER A 652 43.50 -17.62 -6.46
N GLY A 653 43.83 -18.01 -7.68
CA GLY A 653 42.88 -18.41 -8.72
C GLY A 653 42.16 -17.24 -9.40
N ALA A 654 42.43 -15.99 -9.01
CA ALA A 654 41.93 -14.80 -9.66
C ALA A 654 42.68 -14.53 -10.98
N ASN A 655 42.04 -13.83 -11.92
CA ASN A 655 42.65 -13.47 -13.20
C ASN A 655 43.45 -12.16 -13.16
N GLY A 656 43.56 -11.50 -11.99
CA GLY A 656 44.27 -10.25 -11.74
C GLY A 656 43.92 -9.71 -10.36
N ALA A 657 44.69 -8.71 -9.91
CA ALA A 657 44.36 -7.96 -8.70
C ALA A 657 43.25 -6.95 -9.02
N TRP A 658 42.18 -6.97 -8.26
CA TRP A 658 41.02 -6.06 -8.37
C TRP A 658 40.79 -5.34 -7.06
N LEU A 659 40.53 -4.02 -7.13
CA LEU A 659 40.28 -3.17 -5.99
C LEU A 659 39.13 -2.23 -6.27
N VAL A 660 38.30 -1.99 -5.26
CA VAL A 660 37.21 -0.98 -5.21
C VAL A 660 37.48 -0.01 -4.07
N MET A 661 37.22 1.26 -4.31
CA MET A 661 37.05 2.31 -3.30
C MET A 661 35.72 3.00 -3.54
N ASP A 662 34.95 3.18 -2.48
CA ASP A 662 33.63 3.79 -2.60
C ASP A 662 33.20 4.49 -1.29
N ASP A 663 32.17 5.31 -1.34
CA ASP A 663 31.56 6.03 -0.21
C ASP A 663 32.67 6.76 0.61
N VAL A 664 33.43 7.63 -0.09
CA VAL A 664 34.46 8.46 0.51
C VAL A 664 33.85 9.71 1.10
N ASN A 665 34.06 9.93 2.38
CA ASN A 665 33.39 10.97 3.15
C ASN A 665 34.38 11.88 3.90
N LEU A 666 34.08 13.18 3.89
CA LEU A 666 34.64 14.18 4.78
C LEU A 666 33.46 14.98 5.37
N LEU A 667 33.04 14.61 6.56
CA LEU A 667 31.79 15.08 7.18
C LEU A 667 32.10 15.98 8.37
N LEU A 668 31.51 17.18 8.39
CA LEU A 668 31.49 18.03 9.58
C LEU A 668 30.58 17.39 10.63
N VAL A 669 31.09 17.19 11.87
CA VAL A 669 30.36 16.50 12.94
C VAL A 669 30.21 17.34 14.22
N GLU A 670 31.02 18.39 14.41
CA GLU A 670 30.91 19.36 15.52
C GLU A 670 31.40 20.76 15.09
#